data_a40a007f1bbdd095ed65e7697024442f
#
_entry.id   a40a007f1bbdd095ed65e7697024442f
#
_cell.length_a   1.000
_cell.length_b   1.000
_cell.length_c   1.000
_cell.angle_alpha   90.00
_cell.angle_beta   90.00
_cell.angle_gamma   90.00
#
_symmetry.space_group_name_H-M   'P 1'
#
loop_
_entity.id
_entity.type
_entity.pdbx_description
1 polymer ?
#
loop_
_entity_poly.entity_id
_entity_poly.type
_entity_poly.pdbx_seq_one_letter_code
_entity_poly.pdbx_strand_id
1 'polypeptide(L)'
;MDIASPITAVKGIGEKTQKAFAKMGVYTVGDILLHFPRDYVKFPEITDIDELNNVNVSSTYAIHAVIKKAPVVKNTARMQITLQDVGSPGHMIQLVWYRMPYLKAQLVQGRHLIFYGHIKPKGGRYVMEQPVVYEVQKYEAIRDTLQPVYSVTSGVTNNLIVKTIKETLSHDTLLSDYLPKDIRHRYGFCEYNYAMKQIHFPDDFDALVEARRRLVFDEFFLFIMGMRYQNKKQQKDKNEFEFKDDAFIDGLIEKLPYELTGAQKKTIDEIKQDIKSPYVMQRLIQGDVGSGKTIVAFLLMAWASKCGYQSAIMAPTEVLANQHYETFRSLVSQFGLDSPVVLLTGSMTAKQKREAYARLENEKNALIIGTHALIQEKADFSNLSLVITDEQHRFGVKQRESFSDKGRKPHILVMSATPIPRTLAIIIYGDMDISVINEVPAKRLPIKNCVVGTAFRPKAYSFIEEQVRAGHQAYVICPLVEETENSEGENVTDYANVLKAALPKDITVDVLNGRMKSKAKDEVMQRFANNESQVLVSTTVVEVGVNVPNATVMMIENADRFGLAQLHQLRGRVGRGDAQSYCIFINSSNSKKSKKRLEILNKSNDGFYIASEDLKLRGPGDFFGIRQSGDLAFALADVYQDSDVLKEASEMVDEVLEADPALCTPENRILKKKMDEFAKEQLKRMNL
;
A
#
# COMPACT_ATOMS: atom_id res chain seq x y z
N MET A 1 -17.15 -18.84 28.89
CA MET A 1 -15.68 -18.95 28.72
C MET A 1 -15.18 -17.56 28.35
N ASP A 2 -14.12 -17.06 28.98
CA ASP A 2 -13.58 -15.71 28.68
C ASP A 2 -12.59 -15.79 27.50
N ILE A 3 -12.61 -14.80 26.61
CA ILE A 3 -11.67 -14.67 25.47
C ILE A 3 -10.20 -14.66 25.90
N ALA A 4 -9.91 -14.09 27.07
CA ALA A 4 -8.55 -14.06 27.64
C ALA A 4 -8.12 -15.41 28.24
N SER A 5 -9.02 -16.39 28.37
CA SER A 5 -8.69 -17.70 28.91
C SER A 5 -7.69 -18.44 28.01
N PRO A 6 -6.74 -19.20 28.59
CA PRO A 6 -5.83 -20.03 27.80
C PRO A 6 -6.61 -21.02 26.91
N ILE A 7 -6.07 -21.34 25.73
CA ILE A 7 -6.70 -22.26 24.77
C ILE A 7 -6.99 -23.65 25.37
N THR A 8 -6.27 -24.05 26.42
CA THR A 8 -6.51 -25.27 27.20
C THR A 8 -7.83 -25.30 27.94
N ALA A 9 -8.50 -24.16 28.11
CA ALA A 9 -9.84 -24.09 28.69
C ALA A 9 -10.89 -24.72 27.74
N VAL A 10 -10.60 -24.82 26.44
CA VAL A 10 -11.48 -25.46 25.46
C VAL A 10 -11.42 -26.96 25.62
N LYS A 11 -12.59 -27.61 25.73
CA LYS A 11 -12.69 -29.06 25.91
C LYS A 11 -12.00 -29.83 24.78
N GLY A 12 -11.11 -30.74 25.16
CA GLY A 12 -10.35 -31.57 24.23
C GLY A 12 -8.97 -31.02 23.83
N ILE A 13 -8.56 -29.87 24.38
CA ILE A 13 -7.23 -29.31 24.16
C ILE A 13 -6.33 -29.63 25.37
N GLY A 14 -5.39 -30.57 25.17
CA GLY A 14 -4.35 -30.90 26.15
C GLY A 14 -3.03 -30.19 25.84
N GLU A 15 -2.02 -30.33 26.70
CA GLU A 15 -0.71 -29.68 26.60
C GLU A 15 -0.01 -29.90 25.24
N LYS A 16 -0.09 -31.10 24.66
CA LYS A 16 0.51 -31.42 23.36
C LYS A 16 -0.13 -30.58 22.25
N THR A 17 -1.46 -30.45 22.29
CA THR A 17 -2.23 -29.68 21.30
C THR A 17 -2.00 -28.18 21.50
N GLN A 18 -1.92 -27.70 22.74
CA GLN A 18 -1.56 -26.32 23.06
C GLN A 18 -0.21 -25.92 22.45
N LYS A 19 0.82 -26.79 22.61
CA LYS A 19 2.15 -26.54 22.00
C LYS A 19 2.10 -26.48 20.47
N ALA A 20 1.18 -27.22 19.85
CA ALA A 20 0.98 -27.17 18.40
C ALA A 20 0.25 -25.87 17.98
N PHE A 21 -0.76 -25.42 18.71
CA PHE A 21 -1.43 -24.14 18.49
C PHE A 21 -0.51 -22.93 18.74
N ALA A 22 0.37 -23.02 19.74
CA ALA A 22 1.36 -21.96 20.01
C ALA A 22 2.29 -21.68 18.81
N LYS A 23 2.58 -22.70 17.96
CA LYS A 23 3.34 -22.52 16.71
C LYS A 23 2.58 -21.69 15.64
N MET A 24 1.27 -21.54 15.80
CA MET A 24 0.42 -20.71 14.95
C MET A 24 0.15 -19.34 15.57
N GLY A 25 0.74 -19.02 16.73
CA GLY A 25 0.44 -17.79 17.47
C GLY A 25 -0.86 -17.83 18.28
N VAL A 26 -1.48 -19.02 18.44
CA VAL A 26 -2.74 -19.20 19.16
C VAL A 26 -2.46 -19.64 20.60
N TYR A 27 -2.70 -18.76 21.56
CA TYR A 27 -2.46 -18.98 22.99
C TYR A 27 -3.75 -18.96 23.82
N THR A 28 -4.72 -18.15 23.37
CA THR A 28 -5.99 -17.87 24.07
C THR A 28 -7.21 -18.30 23.28
N VAL A 29 -8.36 -18.31 23.93
CA VAL A 29 -9.68 -18.50 23.30
C VAL A 29 -9.97 -17.41 22.27
N GLY A 30 -9.55 -16.17 22.54
CA GLY A 30 -9.66 -15.07 21.58
C GLY A 30 -8.84 -15.28 20.33
N ASP A 31 -7.59 -15.77 20.46
CA ASP A 31 -6.71 -15.99 19.30
C ASP A 31 -7.28 -17.02 18.32
N ILE A 32 -7.92 -18.09 18.82
CA ILE A 32 -8.51 -19.11 17.93
C ILE A 32 -9.76 -18.57 17.21
N LEU A 33 -10.54 -17.69 17.83
CA LEU A 33 -11.68 -17.03 17.19
C LEU A 33 -11.25 -16.01 16.12
N LEU A 34 -10.08 -15.39 16.29
CA LEU A 34 -9.49 -14.47 15.31
C LEU A 34 -8.67 -15.20 14.23
N HIS A 35 -8.55 -16.53 14.30
CA HIS A 35 -7.92 -17.33 13.27
C HIS A 35 -8.94 -17.65 12.17
N PHE A 36 -9.18 -16.70 11.27
CA PHE A 36 -10.23 -16.78 10.25
C PHE A 36 -9.93 -17.82 9.15
N PRO A 37 -10.97 -18.41 8.52
CA PRO A 37 -10.81 -19.26 7.36
C PRO A 37 -10.16 -18.50 6.20
N ARG A 38 -9.22 -19.15 5.52
CA ARG A 38 -8.60 -18.61 4.28
C ARG A 38 -9.47 -18.83 3.04
N ASP A 39 -10.37 -19.82 3.10
CA ASP A 39 -11.22 -20.23 1.99
C ASP A 39 -12.39 -21.06 2.49
N TYR A 40 -13.39 -21.27 1.64
CA TYR A 40 -14.54 -22.12 1.93
C TYR A 40 -14.78 -23.11 0.80
N VAL A 41 -15.08 -24.36 1.17
CA VAL A 41 -15.41 -25.41 0.23
C VAL A 41 -16.90 -25.72 0.32
N LYS A 42 -17.60 -25.59 -0.81
CA LYS A 42 -18.96 -26.13 -0.96
C LYS A 42 -18.84 -27.55 -1.47
N PHE A 43 -19.42 -28.50 -0.73
CA PHE A 43 -19.46 -29.88 -1.17
C PHE A 43 -20.50 -30.03 -2.27
N PRO A 44 -20.18 -30.74 -3.38
CA PRO A 44 -21.10 -30.96 -4.48
C PRO A 44 -22.25 -31.88 -4.08
N GLU A 45 -23.34 -31.79 -4.81
CA GLU A 45 -24.40 -32.78 -4.74
C GLU A 45 -23.90 -34.18 -5.08
N ILE A 46 -24.61 -35.22 -4.59
CA ILE A 46 -24.27 -36.59 -4.89
C ILE A 46 -24.61 -36.83 -6.37
N THR A 47 -23.58 -37.22 -7.14
CA THR A 47 -23.69 -37.43 -8.58
C THR A 47 -23.69 -38.92 -8.90
N ASP A 48 -24.64 -39.35 -9.72
CA ASP A 48 -24.68 -40.72 -10.23
C ASP A 48 -23.63 -40.92 -11.33
N ILE A 49 -23.09 -42.13 -11.43
CA ILE A 49 -22.01 -42.43 -12.42
C ILE A 49 -22.51 -42.23 -13.86
N ASP A 50 -23.81 -42.43 -14.12
CA ASP A 50 -24.44 -42.24 -15.44
C ASP A 50 -24.43 -40.78 -15.92
N GLU A 51 -24.48 -39.85 -14.98
CA GLU A 51 -24.43 -38.43 -15.26
C GLU A 51 -22.98 -37.94 -15.60
N LEU A 52 -21.97 -38.79 -15.45
CA LEU A 52 -20.55 -38.48 -15.70
C LEU A 52 -20.17 -38.53 -17.19
N ASN A 53 -21.12 -38.38 -18.12
CA ASN A 53 -20.85 -38.45 -19.59
C ASN A 53 -19.82 -37.42 -20.08
N ASN A 54 -19.60 -36.33 -19.34
CA ASN A 54 -18.57 -35.32 -19.60
C ASN A 54 -17.85 -34.94 -18.28
N VAL A 55 -17.00 -35.82 -17.80
CA VAL A 55 -16.20 -35.56 -16.57
C VAL A 55 -15.25 -34.39 -16.79
N ASN A 56 -15.47 -33.28 -16.06
CA ASN A 56 -14.49 -32.25 -15.95
C ASN A 56 -13.44 -32.66 -14.92
N VAL A 57 -12.23 -32.98 -15.39
CA VAL A 57 -11.10 -33.46 -14.58
C VAL A 57 -10.70 -32.48 -13.46
N SER A 58 -11.05 -31.21 -13.62
CA SER A 58 -10.76 -30.14 -12.63
C SER A 58 -11.83 -30.06 -11.53
N SER A 59 -13.00 -30.69 -11.70
CA SER A 59 -14.09 -30.65 -10.73
C SER A 59 -13.99 -31.81 -9.73
N THR A 60 -14.54 -31.60 -8.53
CA THR A 60 -14.70 -32.62 -7.51
C THR A 60 -16.11 -33.22 -7.57
N TYR A 61 -16.21 -34.49 -7.30
CA TYR A 61 -17.47 -35.25 -7.35
C TYR A 61 -17.68 -36.00 -6.04
N ALA A 62 -18.93 -36.20 -5.67
CA ALA A 62 -19.33 -37.01 -4.54
C ALA A 62 -20.19 -38.19 -5.04
N ILE A 63 -19.73 -39.39 -4.80
CA ILE A 63 -20.44 -40.60 -5.26
C ILE A 63 -20.87 -41.42 -4.06
N HIS A 64 -22.18 -41.75 -4.03
CA HIS A 64 -22.73 -42.65 -3.05
C HIS A 64 -22.61 -44.10 -3.55
N ALA A 65 -21.80 -44.91 -2.86
CA ALA A 65 -21.61 -46.29 -3.28
C ALA A 65 -21.67 -47.28 -2.13
N VAL A 66 -22.00 -48.56 -2.48
CA VAL A 66 -22.04 -49.68 -1.59
C VAL A 66 -20.81 -50.54 -1.76
N ILE A 67 -20.20 -50.94 -0.66
CA ILE A 67 -19.05 -51.83 -0.66
C ILE A 67 -19.48 -53.27 -0.86
N LYS A 68 -19.31 -53.83 -2.05
CA LYS A 68 -19.67 -55.20 -2.37
C LYS A 68 -18.61 -56.22 -2.01
N LYS A 69 -17.32 -55.83 -2.07
CA LYS A 69 -16.18 -56.67 -1.76
C LYS A 69 -15.14 -55.88 -0.97
N ALA A 70 -14.46 -56.53 -0.04
CA ALA A 70 -13.40 -55.90 0.72
C ALA A 70 -12.28 -55.39 -0.20
N PRO A 71 -11.60 -54.29 0.16
CA PRO A 71 -10.52 -53.71 -0.65
C PRO A 71 -9.37 -54.68 -0.87
N VAL A 72 -8.89 -54.74 -2.11
CA VAL A 72 -7.71 -55.55 -2.47
C VAL A 72 -6.47 -54.72 -2.22
N VAL A 73 -5.62 -55.18 -1.33
CA VAL A 73 -4.31 -54.59 -1.07
C VAL A 73 -3.28 -55.31 -1.98
N LYS A 74 -2.87 -54.63 -3.06
CA LYS A 74 -1.89 -55.20 -4.03
C LYS A 74 -0.44 -55.13 -3.52
N ASN A 75 -0.12 -54.11 -2.72
CA ASN A 75 1.15 -53.93 -2.00
C ASN A 75 0.87 -53.14 -0.74
N THR A 76 1.77 -53.12 0.24
CA THR A 76 1.64 -52.26 1.44
C THR A 76 1.42 -50.75 1.14
N ALA A 77 1.73 -50.36 -0.11
CA ALA A 77 1.62 -48.97 -0.56
C ALA A 77 0.35 -48.64 -1.35
N ARG A 78 -0.40 -49.62 -1.90
CA ARG A 78 -1.56 -49.36 -2.77
C ARG A 78 -2.74 -50.26 -2.40
N MET A 79 -3.86 -49.61 -2.07
CA MET A 79 -5.15 -50.23 -1.85
C MET A 79 -6.13 -49.79 -2.95
N GLN A 80 -6.89 -50.74 -3.50
CA GLN A 80 -7.92 -50.43 -4.49
C GLN A 80 -9.20 -51.21 -4.20
N ILE A 81 -10.33 -50.58 -4.56
CA ILE A 81 -11.65 -51.17 -4.48
C ILE A 81 -12.44 -50.76 -5.73
N THR A 82 -13.25 -51.69 -6.23
CA THR A 82 -14.24 -51.37 -7.26
C THR A 82 -15.61 -51.30 -6.60
N LEU A 83 -16.30 -50.19 -6.72
CA LEU A 83 -17.58 -49.97 -6.10
C LEU A 83 -18.65 -49.89 -7.17
N GLN A 84 -19.86 -50.23 -6.81
CA GLN A 84 -21.06 -50.00 -7.57
C GLN A 84 -21.78 -48.80 -6.97
N ASP A 85 -22.19 -47.88 -7.82
CA ASP A 85 -23.03 -46.76 -7.44
C ASP A 85 -24.39 -47.21 -6.95
N VAL A 86 -24.98 -46.50 -6.00
CA VAL A 86 -26.31 -46.79 -5.46
C VAL A 86 -27.40 -46.28 -6.41
N GLY A 87 -27.17 -45.11 -7.06
CA GLY A 87 -28.10 -44.55 -8.05
C GLY A 87 -28.09 -45.29 -9.38
N SER A 88 -26.93 -45.80 -9.81
CA SER A 88 -26.72 -46.47 -11.09
C SER A 88 -26.08 -47.86 -10.91
N PRO A 89 -26.85 -48.88 -10.50
CA PRO A 89 -26.28 -50.20 -10.14
C PRO A 89 -25.54 -50.94 -11.24
N GLY A 90 -25.70 -50.59 -12.51
CA GLY A 90 -24.97 -51.14 -13.65
C GLY A 90 -23.56 -50.63 -13.83
N HIS A 91 -23.23 -49.52 -13.24
CA HIS A 91 -21.96 -48.82 -13.44
C HIS A 91 -21.02 -49.00 -12.24
N MET A 92 -19.72 -48.97 -12.52
CA MET A 92 -18.69 -49.19 -11.50
C MET A 92 -17.62 -48.10 -11.57
N ILE A 93 -17.17 -47.68 -10.39
CA ILE A 93 -16.04 -46.77 -10.23
C ILE A 93 -14.92 -47.47 -9.48
N GLN A 94 -13.68 -47.22 -9.89
CA GLN A 94 -12.51 -47.72 -9.22
C GLN A 94 -11.91 -46.65 -8.30
N LEU A 95 -11.77 -46.95 -7.03
CA LEU A 95 -11.13 -46.10 -6.03
C LEU A 95 -9.74 -46.61 -5.72
N VAL A 96 -8.78 -45.69 -5.59
CA VAL A 96 -7.37 -46.05 -5.34
C VAL A 96 -6.82 -45.14 -4.24
N TRP A 97 -6.23 -45.76 -3.20
CA TRP A 97 -5.51 -45.06 -2.15
C TRP A 97 -4.04 -45.50 -2.13
N TYR A 98 -3.15 -44.58 -1.82
CA TYR A 98 -1.74 -44.84 -1.62
C TYR A 98 -1.36 -44.52 -0.17
N ARG A 99 -0.65 -45.47 0.49
CA ARG A 99 -0.15 -45.30 1.88
C ARG A 99 -1.21 -45.03 2.95
N MET A 100 -2.45 -45.51 2.77
CA MET A 100 -3.57 -45.32 3.72
C MET A 100 -4.17 -46.68 4.17
N PRO A 101 -3.44 -47.60 4.77
CA PRO A 101 -3.94 -48.94 5.16
C PRO A 101 -5.01 -48.87 6.25
N TYR A 102 -5.05 -47.81 7.05
CA TYR A 102 -6.02 -47.61 8.12
C TYR A 102 -7.47 -47.49 7.62
N LEU A 103 -7.69 -47.04 6.39
CA LEU A 103 -9.03 -46.96 5.79
C LEU A 103 -9.67 -48.35 5.59
N LYS A 104 -8.91 -49.44 5.56
CA LYS A 104 -9.44 -50.77 5.42
C LYS A 104 -10.49 -51.10 6.48
N ALA A 105 -10.32 -50.61 7.70
CA ALA A 105 -11.26 -50.83 8.80
C ALA A 105 -12.63 -50.13 8.57
N GLN A 106 -12.68 -49.08 7.76
CA GLN A 106 -13.92 -48.34 7.43
C GLN A 106 -14.61 -48.93 6.20
N LEU A 107 -13.87 -49.61 5.31
CA LEU A 107 -14.36 -50.12 4.04
C LEU A 107 -14.86 -51.57 4.19
N VAL A 108 -15.91 -51.75 5.01
CA VAL A 108 -16.51 -53.07 5.31
C VAL A 108 -17.63 -53.39 4.30
N GLN A 109 -17.73 -54.66 3.89
CA GLN A 109 -18.77 -55.14 2.96
C GLN A 109 -20.17 -54.79 3.46
N GLY A 110 -21.02 -54.30 2.54
CA GLY A 110 -22.41 -53.92 2.83
C GLY A 110 -22.56 -52.47 3.35
N ARG A 111 -21.48 -51.76 3.61
CA ARG A 111 -21.54 -50.39 4.11
C ARG A 111 -21.78 -49.40 2.97
N HIS A 112 -22.69 -48.43 3.22
CA HIS A 112 -23.01 -47.31 2.36
C HIS A 112 -22.11 -46.14 2.75
N LEU A 113 -21.34 -45.61 1.80
CA LEU A 113 -20.43 -44.50 2.02
C LEU A 113 -20.43 -43.51 0.84
N ILE A 114 -20.07 -42.27 1.11
CA ILE A 114 -19.83 -41.28 0.07
C ILE A 114 -18.34 -41.07 -0.13
N PHE A 115 -17.93 -41.13 -1.40
CA PHE A 115 -16.56 -40.95 -1.84
C PHE A 115 -16.44 -39.62 -2.55
N TYR A 116 -15.65 -38.72 -1.99
CA TYR A 116 -15.45 -37.36 -2.47
C TYR A 116 -14.03 -37.19 -3.04
N GLY A 117 -13.93 -36.72 -4.28
CA GLY A 117 -12.65 -36.49 -4.93
C GLY A 117 -12.74 -36.17 -6.43
N HIS A 118 -11.59 -36.13 -7.08
CA HIS A 118 -11.52 -35.92 -8.54
C HIS A 118 -11.68 -37.26 -9.28
N ILE A 119 -12.48 -37.24 -10.35
CA ILE A 119 -12.67 -38.40 -11.20
C ILE A 119 -11.86 -38.21 -12.49
N LYS A 120 -11.18 -39.30 -12.90
CA LYS A 120 -10.44 -39.36 -14.16
C LYS A 120 -10.91 -40.56 -14.97
N PRO A 121 -11.18 -40.40 -16.28
CA PRO A 121 -11.40 -41.54 -17.17
C PRO A 121 -10.08 -42.25 -17.42
N LYS A 122 -10.03 -43.58 -17.27
CA LYS A 122 -8.83 -44.39 -17.48
C LYS A 122 -9.21 -45.78 -18.05
N GLY A 123 -8.85 -46.02 -19.32
CA GLY A 123 -9.09 -47.32 -19.97
C GLY A 123 -10.57 -47.71 -20.01
N GLY A 124 -11.47 -46.81 -20.36
CA GLY A 124 -12.91 -47.04 -20.43
C GLY A 124 -13.63 -47.15 -19.09
N ARG A 125 -12.95 -46.82 -17.98
CA ARG A 125 -13.51 -46.84 -16.61
C ARG A 125 -13.25 -45.53 -15.92
N TYR A 126 -14.08 -45.20 -14.92
CA TYR A 126 -13.86 -44.06 -14.03
C TYR A 126 -12.98 -44.47 -12.84
N VAL A 127 -11.97 -43.64 -12.56
CA VAL A 127 -11.03 -43.83 -11.44
C VAL A 127 -11.03 -42.61 -10.56
N MET A 128 -11.20 -42.74 -9.26
CA MET A 128 -11.04 -41.71 -8.27
C MET A 128 -9.81 -42.01 -7.42
N GLU A 129 -8.81 -41.15 -7.45
CA GLU A 129 -7.55 -41.30 -6.72
C GLU A 129 -7.60 -40.55 -5.39
N GLN A 130 -7.23 -41.20 -4.30
CA GLN A 130 -7.18 -40.61 -2.94
C GLN A 130 -8.52 -40.02 -2.48
N PRO A 131 -9.73 -40.63 -2.73
CA PRO A 131 -10.96 -40.07 -2.28
C PRO A 131 -11.04 -39.96 -0.76
N VAL A 132 -11.66 -38.89 -0.29
CA VAL A 132 -12.09 -38.75 1.11
C VAL A 132 -13.37 -39.54 1.31
N VAL A 133 -13.44 -40.28 2.42
CA VAL A 133 -14.57 -41.21 2.72
C VAL A 133 -15.45 -40.58 3.79
N TYR A 134 -16.74 -40.43 3.49
CA TYR A 134 -17.74 -39.92 4.42
C TYR A 134 -18.84 -40.96 4.69
N GLU A 135 -19.36 -40.96 5.91
CA GLU A 135 -20.65 -41.57 6.21
C GLU A 135 -21.79 -40.74 5.56
N VAL A 136 -22.80 -41.40 5.03
CA VAL A 136 -23.91 -40.75 4.28
C VAL A 136 -24.50 -39.57 5.07
N GLN A 137 -24.90 -39.82 6.32
CA GLN A 137 -25.50 -38.79 7.18
C GLN A 137 -24.55 -37.59 7.43
N LYS A 138 -23.27 -37.85 7.56
CA LYS A 138 -22.25 -36.76 7.76
C LYS A 138 -22.07 -35.95 6.49
N TYR A 139 -22.13 -36.59 5.32
CA TYR A 139 -21.99 -35.86 4.06
C TYR A 139 -23.23 -35.00 3.76
N GLU A 140 -24.42 -35.59 3.97
CA GLU A 140 -25.69 -34.87 3.80
C GLU A 140 -25.79 -33.64 4.70
N ALA A 141 -25.23 -33.70 5.92
CA ALA A 141 -25.18 -32.57 6.83
C ALA A 141 -24.25 -31.43 6.40
N ILE A 142 -23.30 -31.69 5.46
CA ILE A 142 -22.32 -30.67 5.03
C ILE A 142 -22.41 -30.27 3.56
N ARG A 143 -23.17 -31.03 2.73
CA ARG A 143 -23.20 -30.82 1.26
C ARG A 143 -23.70 -29.45 0.84
N ASP A 144 -24.67 -28.89 1.56
CA ASP A 144 -25.30 -27.61 1.23
C ASP A 144 -24.72 -26.44 2.03
N THR A 145 -23.69 -26.69 2.84
CA THR A 145 -23.04 -25.68 3.69
C THR A 145 -21.63 -25.35 3.20
N LEU A 146 -21.21 -24.11 3.46
CA LEU A 146 -19.83 -23.67 3.22
C LEU A 146 -18.93 -24.17 4.36
N GLN A 147 -18.00 -25.07 4.05
CA GLN A 147 -17.07 -25.63 5.03
C GLN A 147 -15.78 -24.83 5.07
N PRO A 148 -15.36 -24.31 6.24
CA PRO A 148 -14.18 -23.46 6.36
C PRO A 148 -12.88 -24.24 6.16
N VAL A 149 -11.94 -23.62 5.44
CA VAL A 149 -10.56 -24.09 5.26
C VAL A 149 -9.61 -23.14 5.95
N TYR A 150 -8.94 -23.61 6.98
CA TYR A 150 -7.98 -22.82 7.76
C TYR A 150 -6.54 -23.01 7.30
N SER A 151 -5.71 -22.02 7.57
CA SER A 151 -4.25 -22.20 7.50
C SER A 151 -3.78 -23.13 8.61
N VAL A 152 -3.00 -24.14 8.27
CA VAL A 152 -2.56 -25.17 9.20
C VAL A 152 -1.03 -25.23 9.30
N THR A 153 -0.51 -25.73 10.42
CA THR A 153 0.91 -25.98 10.63
C THR A 153 1.15 -27.42 11.10
N SER A 154 2.41 -27.82 11.16
CA SER A 154 2.78 -29.17 11.61
C SER A 154 2.20 -29.50 12.99
N GLY A 155 1.38 -30.53 13.06
CA GLY A 155 0.71 -30.99 14.28
C GLY A 155 -0.70 -30.42 14.51
N VAL A 156 -1.20 -29.52 13.65
CA VAL A 156 -2.57 -29.00 13.67
C VAL A 156 -3.26 -29.33 12.35
N THR A 157 -4.45 -29.93 12.42
CA THR A 157 -5.26 -30.23 11.25
C THR A 157 -6.46 -29.31 11.15
N ASN A 158 -7.01 -29.12 9.93
CA ASN A 158 -8.22 -28.32 9.71
C ASN A 158 -9.37 -28.81 10.61
N ASN A 159 -9.58 -30.12 10.71
CA ASN A 159 -10.63 -30.70 11.54
C ASN A 159 -10.46 -30.39 13.03
N LEU A 160 -9.22 -30.30 13.51
CA LEU A 160 -8.94 -29.93 14.90
C LEU A 160 -9.34 -28.46 15.15
N ILE A 161 -8.98 -27.55 14.22
CA ILE A 161 -9.36 -26.14 14.30
C ILE A 161 -10.87 -26.00 14.28
N VAL A 162 -11.55 -26.61 13.29
CA VAL A 162 -13.01 -26.61 13.17
C VAL A 162 -13.68 -27.07 14.47
N LYS A 163 -13.23 -28.18 15.04
CA LYS A 163 -13.76 -28.72 16.29
C LYS A 163 -13.57 -27.76 17.46
N THR A 164 -12.38 -27.18 17.56
CA THR A 164 -12.02 -26.24 18.63
C THR A 164 -12.89 -24.97 18.55
N ILE A 165 -13.06 -24.40 17.36
CA ILE A 165 -13.90 -23.22 17.16
C ILE A 165 -15.38 -23.52 17.41
N LYS A 166 -15.90 -24.66 16.96
CA LYS A 166 -17.28 -25.08 17.25
C LYS A 166 -17.56 -25.18 18.74
N GLU A 167 -16.64 -25.80 19.49
CA GLU A 167 -16.72 -25.91 20.94
C GLU A 167 -16.67 -24.52 21.60
N THR A 168 -15.80 -23.63 21.11
CA THR A 168 -15.67 -22.28 21.63
C THR A 168 -16.94 -21.45 21.38
N LEU A 169 -17.51 -21.49 20.18
CA LEU A 169 -18.71 -20.76 19.81
C LEU A 169 -20.01 -21.34 20.40
N SER A 170 -19.98 -22.55 20.99
CA SER A 170 -21.14 -23.11 21.68
C SER A 170 -21.47 -22.42 23.01
N HIS A 171 -20.60 -21.52 23.47
CA HIS A 171 -20.79 -20.72 24.68
C HIS A 171 -21.34 -19.32 24.32
N ASP A 172 -22.61 -19.06 24.59
CA ASP A 172 -23.39 -17.91 24.11
C ASP A 172 -22.94 -16.50 24.59
N THR A 173 -21.95 -16.39 25.46
CA THR A 173 -21.62 -15.11 26.12
C THR A 173 -20.24 -14.57 25.85
N LEU A 174 -19.63 -14.96 24.73
CA LEU A 174 -18.20 -14.73 24.53
C LEU A 174 -17.81 -13.29 24.21
N LEU A 175 -18.62 -12.54 23.48
CA LEU A 175 -18.21 -11.28 22.90
C LEU A 175 -19.27 -10.20 23.09
N SER A 176 -18.93 -9.09 23.71
CA SER A 176 -19.79 -7.91 23.76
C SER A 176 -19.63 -7.09 22.48
N ASP A 177 -20.75 -6.78 21.82
CA ASP A 177 -20.74 -5.85 20.69
C ASP A 177 -20.43 -4.43 21.23
N TYR A 178 -19.36 -3.84 20.74
CA TYR A 178 -18.92 -2.52 21.18
C TYR A 178 -19.50 -1.38 20.34
N LEU A 179 -20.10 -1.68 19.17
CA LEU A 179 -20.77 -0.67 18.38
C LEU A 179 -22.15 -0.34 18.99
N PRO A 180 -22.44 0.94 19.22
CA PRO A 180 -23.78 1.38 19.61
C PRO A 180 -24.86 0.88 18.64
N LYS A 181 -26.05 0.53 19.18
CA LYS A 181 -27.12 -0.07 18.37
C LYS A 181 -27.61 0.84 17.25
N ASP A 182 -27.71 2.13 17.48
CA ASP A 182 -28.14 3.13 16.51
C ASP A 182 -27.14 3.24 15.34
N ILE A 183 -25.86 3.23 15.62
CA ILE A 183 -24.80 3.21 14.61
C ILE A 183 -24.88 1.92 13.79
N ARG A 184 -24.97 0.78 14.45
CA ARG A 184 -25.09 -0.52 13.79
C ARG A 184 -26.28 -0.60 12.85
N HIS A 185 -27.46 -0.10 13.27
CA HIS A 185 -28.65 -0.05 12.43
C HIS A 185 -28.52 0.91 11.25
N ARG A 186 -27.92 2.08 11.45
CA ARG A 186 -27.71 3.10 10.41
C ARG A 186 -26.87 2.58 9.25
N TYR A 187 -25.82 1.82 9.54
CA TYR A 187 -24.90 1.28 8.55
C TYR A 187 -25.25 -0.16 8.11
N GLY A 188 -26.34 -0.74 8.65
CA GLY A 188 -26.80 -2.08 8.30
C GLY A 188 -25.81 -3.19 8.70
N PHE A 189 -25.12 -3.04 9.82
CA PHE A 189 -24.20 -4.07 10.32
C PHE A 189 -24.93 -5.09 11.18
N CYS A 190 -24.59 -6.37 11.00
CA CYS A 190 -25.04 -7.45 11.87
C CYS A 190 -24.38 -7.38 13.27
N GLU A 191 -24.91 -8.13 14.20
CA GLU A 191 -24.39 -8.25 15.57
C GLU A 191 -23.04 -9.00 15.56
N TYR A 192 -22.11 -8.61 16.46
CA TYR A 192 -20.74 -9.11 16.45
C TYR A 192 -20.61 -10.63 16.65
N ASN A 193 -21.39 -11.22 17.58
CA ASN A 193 -21.38 -12.68 17.76
C ASN A 193 -21.98 -13.43 16.56
N TYR A 194 -23.00 -12.85 15.92
CA TYR A 194 -23.53 -13.37 14.67
C TYR A 194 -22.46 -13.36 13.59
N ALA A 195 -21.76 -12.24 13.41
CA ALA A 195 -20.66 -12.13 12.45
C ALA A 195 -19.55 -13.15 12.72
N MET A 196 -19.14 -13.32 13.99
CA MET A 196 -18.15 -14.32 14.39
C MET A 196 -18.58 -15.75 14.13
N LYS A 197 -19.86 -16.05 14.29
CA LYS A 197 -20.40 -17.38 13.96
C LYS A 197 -20.43 -17.60 12.45
N GLN A 198 -20.94 -16.63 11.72
CA GLN A 198 -21.12 -16.75 10.26
C GLN A 198 -19.81 -16.71 9.48
N ILE A 199 -18.77 -16.03 9.96
CA ILE A 199 -17.44 -16.07 9.32
C ILE A 199 -16.79 -17.45 9.45
N HIS A 200 -17.05 -18.20 10.52
CA HIS A 200 -16.50 -19.53 10.71
C HIS A 200 -17.39 -20.62 10.14
N PHE A 201 -18.70 -20.49 10.28
CA PHE A 201 -19.69 -21.48 9.87
C PHE A 201 -20.91 -20.77 9.26
N PRO A 202 -20.77 -20.29 8.02
CA PRO A 202 -21.84 -19.56 7.36
C PRO A 202 -23.03 -20.46 7.05
N ASP A 203 -24.22 -19.96 7.30
CA ASP A 203 -25.46 -20.64 6.96
C ASP A 203 -25.67 -20.65 5.43
N ASP A 204 -25.29 -19.53 4.77
CA ASP A 204 -25.29 -19.36 3.31
C ASP A 204 -24.21 -18.33 2.89
N PHE A 205 -24.17 -18.03 1.58
CA PHE A 205 -23.21 -17.08 1.03
C PHE A 205 -23.49 -15.63 1.45
N ASP A 206 -24.76 -15.24 1.57
CA ASP A 206 -25.16 -13.88 1.93
C ASP A 206 -24.79 -13.60 3.40
N ALA A 207 -25.03 -14.55 4.29
CA ALA A 207 -24.62 -14.49 5.70
C ALA A 207 -23.09 -14.36 5.84
N LEU A 208 -22.33 -15.06 4.98
CA LEU A 208 -20.86 -14.94 4.94
C LEU A 208 -20.42 -13.52 4.52
N VAL A 209 -21.05 -12.96 3.48
CA VAL A 209 -20.72 -11.61 2.98
C VAL A 209 -21.05 -10.57 4.05
N GLU A 210 -22.20 -10.67 4.70
CA GLU A 210 -22.61 -9.76 5.77
C GLU A 210 -21.64 -9.83 6.97
N ALA A 211 -21.30 -11.04 7.40
CA ALA A 211 -20.34 -11.25 8.49
C ALA A 211 -18.95 -10.69 8.16
N ARG A 212 -18.48 -10.95 6.93
CA ARG A 212 -17.17 -10.44 6.49
C ARG A 212 -17.15 -8.91 6.47
N ARG A 213 -18.21 -8.27 5.91
CA ARG A 213 -18.32 -6.81 5.87
C ARG A 213 -18.25 -6.22 7.28
N ARG A 214 -18.95 -6.81 8.25
CA ARG A 214 -18.92 -6.38 9.64
C ARG A 214 -17.52 -6.50 10.26
N LEU A 215 -16.87 -7.64 10.13
CA LEU A 215 -15.56 -7.88 10.75
C LEU A 215 -14.43 -7.06 10.10
N VAL A 216 -14.49 -6.87 8.80
CA VAL A 216 -13.59 -5.95 8.07
C VAL A 216 -13.76 -4.52 8.55
N PHE A 217 -15.02 -4.08 8.71
CA PHE A 217 -15.30 -2.77 9.28
C PHE A 217 -14.71 -2.63 10.70
N ASP A 218 -14.88 -3.66 11.53
CA ASP A 218 -14.34 -3.65 12.89
C ASP A 218 -12.82 -3.52 12.93
N GLU A 219 -12.09 -4.22 12.07
CA GLU A 219 -10.64 -4.10 11.97
C GLU A 219 -10.20 -2.67 11.61
N PHE A 220 -10.83 -2.06 10.59
CA PHE A 220 -10.52 -0.69 10.20
C PHE A 220 -10.94 0.33 11.25
N PHE A 221 -12.15 0.21 11.77
CA PHE A 221 -12.69 1.13 12.76
C PHE A 221 -11.84 1.17 14.04
N LEU A 222 -11.52 0.00 14.59
CA LEU A 222 -10.70 -0.09 15.80
C LEU A 222 -9.28 0.45 15.57
N PHE A 223 -8.71 0.19 14.40
CA PHE A 223 -7.39 0.68 14.05
C PHE A 223 -7.37 2.22 13.92
N ILE A 224 -8.27 2.80 13.12
CA ILE A 224 -8.36 4.26 12.92
C ILE A 224 -8.72 4.96 14.23
N MET A 225 -9.69 4.42 14.97
CA MET A 225 -10.10 4.94 16.26
C MET A 225 -8.94 4.92 17.24
N GLY A 226 -8.18 3.82 17.31
CA GLY A 226 -7.02 3.70 18.20
C GLY A 226 -5.97 4.76 17.90
N MET A 227 -5.64 4.98 16.63
CA MET A 227 -4.71 6.03 16.21
C MET A 227 -5.21 7.43 16.58
N ARG A 228 -6.44 7.78 16.19
CA ARG A 228 -6.99 9.14 16.43
C ARG A 228 -7.28 9.41 17.90
N TYR A 229 -7.72 8.41 18.65
CA TYR A 229 -7.97 8.54 20.09
C TYR A 229 -6.68 8.74 20.88
N GLN A 230 -5.59 8.06 20.52
CA GLN A 230 -4.27 8.27 21.11
C GLN A 230 -3.73 9.66 20.78
N ASN A 231 -3.88 10.12 19.54
CA ASN A 231 -3.46 11.46 19.13
C ASN A 231 -4.26 12.57 19.86
N LYS A 232 -5.54 12.34 20.15
CA LYS A 232 -6.33 13.28 20.98
C LYS A 232 -5.97 13.22 22.46
N LYS A 233 -5.48 12.07 22.99
CA LYS A 233 -4.96 11.97 24.38
C LYS A 233 -3.57 12.60 24.55
N GLN A 234 -2.72 12.55 23.54
CA GLN A 234 -1.54 13.41 23.47
C GLN A 234 -2.10 14.82 23.29
N GLN A 235 -1.93 15.66 24.32
CA GLN A 235 -2.35 17.07 24.23
C GLN A 235 -1.84 17.62 22.90
N LYS A 236 -2.76 17.96 21.96
CA LYS A 236 -2.36 18.67 20.76
C LYS A 236 -1.59 19.90 21.22
N ASP A 237 -0.39 20.08 20.69
CA ASP A 237 0.44 21.20 21.05
C ASP A 237 -0.30 22.50 20.75
N LYS A 238 -0.29 23.44 21.70
CA LYS A 238 -0.95 24.73 21.52
C LYS A 238 -0.22 25.53 20.47
N ASN A 239 -1.00 26.14 19.60
CA ASN A 239 -0.49 27.08 18.62
C ASN A 239 -0.07 28.39 19.35
N GLU A 240 1.21 28.73 19.24
CA GLU A 240 1.77 29.96 19.82
C GLU A 240 2.02 31.04 18.76
N PHE A 241 1.65 30.78 17.50
CA PHE A 241 1.88 31.68 16.37
C PHE A 241 0.57 32.31 15.90
N GLU A 242 0.55 33.62 15.82
CA GLU A 242 -0.62 34.37 15.36
C GLU A 242 -0.42 34.81 13.91
N PHE A 243 -1.07 34.13 12.97
CA PHE A 243 -1.05 34.51 11.56
C PHE A 243 -2.20 35.50 11.26
N LYS A 244 -1.81 36.69 10.86
CA LYS A 244 -2.73 37.79 10.49
C LYS A 244 -2.65 38.06 8.99
N ASP A 245 -3.57 38.89 8.49
CA ASP A 245 -3.54 39.43 7.14
C ASP A 245 -3.69 38.36 6.03
N ASP A 246 -4.83 37.68 6.04
CA ASP A 246 -5.16 36.65 5.01
C ASP A 246 -5.23 37.24 3.61
N ALA A 247 -5.62 38.54 3.49
CA ALA A 247 -5.67 39.23 2.23
C ALA A 247 -4.31 39.33 1.54
N PHE A 248 -3.22 39.17 2.31
CA PHE A 248 -1.87 39.15 1.74
C PHE A 248 -1.66 37.95 0.80
N ILE A 249 -2.08 36.75 1.20
CA ILE A 249 -1.99 35.59 0.30
C ILE A 249 -2.84 35.79 -0.94
N ASP A 250 -4.06 36.27 -0.77
CA ASP A 250 -4.99 36.47 -1.88
C ASP A 250 -4.42 37.53 -2.88
N GLY A 251 -3.81 38.58 -2.36
CA GLY A 251 -3.08 39.56 -3.19
C GLY A 251 -1.82 39.02 -3.88
N LEU A 252 -1.15 37.97 -3.30
CA LEU A 252 -0.06 37.26 -3.98
C LEU A 252 -0.59 36.35 -5.09
N ILE A 253 -1.70 35.68 -4.85
CA ILE A 253 -2.35 34.79 -5.83
C ILE A 253 -2.79 35.60 -7.06
N GLU A 254 -3.37 36.80 -6.88
CA GLU A 254 -3.77 37.68 -7.98
C GLU A 254 -2.59 38.17 -8.84
N LYS A 255 -1.39 38.26 -8.26
CA LYS A 255 -0.17 38.68 -8.96
C LYS A 255 0.56 37.54 -9.67
N LEU A 256 0.11 36.31 -9.54
CA LEU A 256 0.70 35.18 -10.25
C LEU A 256 0.44 35.29 -11.76
N PRO A 257 1.40 34.90 -12.63
CA PRO A 257 1.24 34.95 -14.09
C PRO A 257 0.29 33.87 -14.64
N TYR A 258 -0.33 33.08 -13.78
CA TYR A 258 -1.28 32.00 -14.07
C TYR A 258 -2.29 31.86 -12.93
N GLU A 259 -3.44 31.29 -13.25
CA GLU A 259 -4.45 30.99 -12.24
C GLU A 259 -4.13 29.70 -11.50
N LEU A 260 -4.33 29.69 -10.17
CA LEU A 260 -4.29 28.48 -9.38
C LEU A 260 -5.51 27.60 -9.68
N THR A 261 -5.30 26.28 -9.66
CA THR A 261 -6.40 25.32 -9.81
C THR A 261 -7.35 25.36 -8.60
N GLY A 262 -8.57 24.86 -8.78
CA GLY A 262 -9.56 24.80 -7.70
C GLY A 262 -9.04 23.99 -6.50
N ALA A 263 -8.34 22.88 -6.77
CA ALA A 263 -7.73 22.04 -5.73
C ALA A 263 -6.59 22.75 -4.97
N GLN A 264 -5.79 23.58 -5.65
CA GLN A 264 -4.74 24.38 -4.98
C GLN A 264 -5.35 25.45 -4.08
N LYS A 265 -6.37 26.19 -4.56
CA LYS A 265 -7.09 27.21 -3.76
C LYS A 265 -7.71 26.57 -2.52
N LYS A 266 -8.44 25.47 -2.70
CA LYS A 266 -9.03 24.70 -1.59
C LYS A 266 -7.99 24.26 -0.57
N THR A 267 -6.84 23.75 -1.02
CA THR A 267 -5.74 23.32 -0.13
C THR A 267 -5.20 24.52 0.68
N ILE A 268 -5.04 25.68 0.06
CA ILE A 268 -4.60 26.89 0.78
C ILE A 268 -5.61 27.30 1.83
N ASP A 269 -6.92 27.25 1.52
CA ASP A 269 -7.98 27.62 2.46
C ASP A 269 -8.05 26.65 3.65
N GLU A 270 -7.91 25.34 3.41
CA GLU A 270 -7.82 24.33 4.47
C GLU A 270 -6.62 24.61 5.40
N ILE A 271 -5.45 24.94 4.86
CA ILE A 271 -4.25 25.28 5.63
C ILE A 271 -4.42 26.60 6.40
N LYS A 272 -5.04 27.62 5.80
CA LYS A 272 -5.36 28.87 6.49
C LYS A 272 -6.22 28.62 7.73
N GLN A 273 -7.22 27.73 7.64
CA GLN A 273 -8.08 27.35 8.75
C GLN A 273 -7.30 26.64 9.84
N ASP A 274 -6.43 25.69 9.48
CA ASP A 274 -5.63 24.94 10.44
C ASP A 274 -4.62 25.81 11.18
N ILE A 275 -3.90 26.68 10.48
CA ILE A 275 -2.91 27.60 11.08
C ILE A 275 -3.56 28.55 12.08
N LYS A 276 -4.82 28.93 11.87
CA LYS A 276 -5.61 29.78 12.80
C LYS A 276 -6.24 29.00 13.96
N SER A 277 -6.20 27.67 13.92
CA SER A 277 -6.73 26.85 15.00
C SER A 277 -5.93 27.05 16.28
N PRO A 278 -6.49 26.73 17.46
CA PRO A 278 -5.76 26.84 18.73
C PRO A 278 -4.64 25.78 18.87
N TYR A 279 -4.45 24.93 17.86
CA TYR A 279 -3.48 23.84 17.88
C TYR A 279 -2.50 23.93 16.71
N VAL A 280 -1.32 23.32 16.88
CA VAL A 280 -0.32 23.21 15.82
C VAL A 280 -0.86 22.35 14.69
N MET A 281 -0.79 22.87 13.46
CA MET A 281 -1.18 22.16 12.24
C MET A 281 -0.20 21.02 11.96
N GLN A 282 -0.73 19.86 11.61
CA GLN A 282 0.00 18.73 11.03
C GLN A 282 -0.77 18.26 9.79
N ARG A 283 -0.30 18.62 8.58
CA ARG A 283 -1.02 18.34 7.34
C ARG A 283 -0.14 17.75 6.26
N LEU A 284 -0.70 16.81 5.49
CA LEU A 284 -0.11 16.23 4.29
C LEU A 284 -0.77 16.83 3.04
N ILE A 285 0.02 17.44 2.17
CA ILE A 285 -0.41 17.75 0.79
C ILE A 285 0.02 16.61 -0.11
N GLN A 286 -0.95 15.97 -0.72
CA GLN A 286 -0.75 14.94 -1.69
C GLN A 286 -1.12 15.41 -3.09
N GLY A 287 -0.26 15.20 -4.07
CA GLY A 287 -0.55 15.60 -5.46
C GLY A 287 0.46 15.02 -6.41
N ASP A 288 0.05 14.83 -7.65
CA ASP A 288 0.91 14.27 -8.70
C ASP A 288 2.15 15.15 -8.97
N VAL A 289 3.12 14.60 -9.68
CA VAL A 289 4.29 15.36 -10.13
C VAL A 289 3.83 16.51 -11.04
N GLY A 290 4.22 17.74 -10.66
CA GLY A 290 3.82 18.95 -11.39
C GLY A 290 2.41 19.46 -11.12
N SER A 291 1.72 19.00 -10.06
CA SER A 291 0.45 19.55 -9.59
C SER A 291 0.57 20.93 -8.92
N GLY A 292 1.79 21.47 -8.81
CA GLY A 292 2.06 22.79 -8.27
C GLY A 292 2.13 22.89 -6.74
N LYS A 293 2.51 21.82 -6.03
CA LYS A 293 2.72 21.84 -4.58
C LYS A 293 3.72 22.91 -4.12
N THR A 294 4.77 23.16 -4.92
CA THR A 294 5.83 24.13 -4.59
C THR A 294 5.33 25.55 -4.51
N ILE A 295 4.35 25.97 -5.36
CA ILE A 295 3.80 27.31 -5.28
C ILE A 295 2.93 27.50 -4.03
N VAL A 296 2.20 26.44 -3.62
CA VAL A 296 1.45 26.45 -2.35
C VAL A 296 2.41 26.63 -1.18
N ALA A 297 3.52 25.89 -1.17
CA ALA A 297 4.57 26.01 -0.15
C ALA A 297 5.13 27.45 -0.11
N PHE A 298 5.47 28.02 -1.26
CA PHE A 298 5.98 29.41 -1.34
C PHE A 298 4.99 30.43 -0.76
N LEU A 299 3.73 30.35 -1.15
CA LEU A 299 2.69 31.29 -0.68
C LEU A 299 2.54 31.25 0.85
N LEU A 300 2.55 30.06 1.43
CA LEU A 300 2.48 29.87 2.89
C LEU A 300 3.72 30.38 3.60
N MET A 301 4.92 30.12 3.05
CA MET A 301 6.18 30.64 3.60
C MET A 301 6.25 32.16 3.50
N ALA A 302 5.79 32.75 2.41
CA ALA A 302 5.68 34.19 2.25
C ALA A 302 4.71 34.82 3.26
N TRP A 303 3.60 34.16 3.56
CA TRP A 303 2.66 34.59 4.58
C TRP A 303 3.28 34.52 5.99
N ALA A 304 3.97 33.44 6.34
CA ALA A 304 4.72 33.35 7.59
C ALA A 304 5.73 34.50 7.74
N SER A 305 6.49 34.79 6.68
CA SER A 305 7.44 35.88 6.63
C SER A 305 6.76 37.26 6.83
N LYS A 306 5.62 37.50 6.20
CA LYS A 306 4.82 38.70 6.38
C LYS A 306 4.36 38.93 7.81
N CYS A 307 4.07 37.79 8.51
CA CYS A 307 3.72 37.82 9.94
C CYS A 307 4.94 37.93 10.88
N GLY A 308 6.15 38.05 10.34
CA GLY A 308 7.37 38.18 11.11
C GLY A 308 7.96 36.87 11.63
N TYR A 309 7.56 35.74 11.01
CA TYR A 309 8.01 34.40 11.39
C TYR A 309 8.92 33.78 10.34
N GLN A 310 9.85 32.93 10.81
CA GLN A 310 10.63 32.06 9.94
C GLN A 310 9.80 30.87 9.46
N SER A 311 10.11 30.43 8.25
CA SER A 311 9.59 29.21 7.67
C SER A 311 10.70 28.41 7.01
N ALA A 312 10.68 27.08 7.10
CA ALA A 312 11.70 26.22 6.55
C ALA A 312 11.09 25.20 5.59
N ILE A 313 11.75 24.99 4.43
CA ILE A 313 11.46 23.88 3.53
C ILE A 313 12.66 22.94 3.44
N MET A 314 12.43 21.68 3.70
CA MET A 314 13.43 20.63 3.65
C MET A 314 13.26 19.79 2.38
N ALA A 315 14.30 19.78 1.54
CA ALA A 315 14.37 18.99 0.33
C ALA A 315 15.23 17.72 0.53
N PRO A 316 14.92 16.61 -0.16
CA PRO A 316 15.67 15.36 -0.01
C PRO A 316 17.07 15.40 -0.59
N THR A 317 17.35 16.33 -1.51
CA THR A 317 18.66 16.48 -2.16
C THR A 317 19.09 17.93 -2.24
N GLU A 318 20.40 18.15 -2.36
CA GLU A 318 20.98 19.47 -2.49
C GLU A 318 20.58 20.16 -3.80
N VAL A 319 20.46 19.37 -4.88
CA VAL A 319 20.01 19.90 -6.18
C VAL A 319 18.59 20.48 -6.08
N LEU A 320 17.67 19.75 -5.43
CA LEU A 320 16.33 20.25 -5.24
C LEU A 320 16.27 21.45 -4.28
N ALA A 321 17.10 21.43 -3.22
CA ALA A 321 17.22 22.57 -2.33
C ALA A 321 17.72 23.84 -3.07
N ASN A 322 18.73 23.71 -3.93
CA ASN A 322 19.21 24.82 -4.77
C ASN A 322 18.12 25.30 -5.75
N GLN A 323 17.36 24.41 -6.36
CA GLN A 323 16.25 24.80 -7.25
C GLN A 323 15.16 25.57 -6.50
N HIS A 324 14.77 25.09 -5.32
CA HIS A 324 13.80 25.83 -4.48
C HIS A 324 14.36 27.21 -4.08
N TYR A 325 15.64 27.27 -3.73
CA TYR A 325 16.30 28.52 -3.36
C TYR A 325 16.24 29.55 -4.49
N GLU A 326 16.67 29.18 -5.70
CA GLU A 326 16.64 30.08 -6.85
C GLU A 326 15.21 30.47 -7.23
N THR A 327 14.27 29.51 -7.20
CA THR A 327 12.86 29.77 -7.49
C THR A 327 12.27 30.76 -6.47
N PHE A 328 12.47 30.51 -5.17
CA PHE A 328 11.89 31.37 -4.13
C PHE A 328 12.56 32.75 -4.11
N ARG A 329 13.85 32.82 -4.34
CA ARG A 329 14.55 34.09 -4.50
C ARG A 329 14.00 34.92 -5.66
N SER A 330 13.75 34.29 -6.80
CA SER A 330 13.14 34.91 -7.96
C SER A 330 11.71 35.42 -7.64
N LEU A 331 10.90 34.60 -6.99
CA LEU A 331 9.53 34.95 -6.60
C LEU A 331 9.50 36.08 -5.56
N VAL A 332 10.37 36.04 -4.56
CA VAL A 332 10.51 37.14 -3.57
C VAL A 332 10.83 38.46 -4.27
N SER A 333 11.77 38.44 -5.21
CA SER A 333 12.13 39.63 -6.01
C SER A 333 10.97 40.08 -6.90
N GLN A 334 10.31 39.14 -7.59
CA GLN A 334 9.16 39.43 -8.49
C GLN A 334 7.99 40.11 -7.75
N PHE A 335 7.68 39.61 -6.54
CA PHE A 335 6.59 40.15 -5.72
C PHE A 335 7.00 41.38 -4.87
N GLY A 336 8.28 41.71 -4.85
CA GLY A 336 8.81 42.84 -4.04
C GLY A 336 8.67 42.58 -2.54
N LEU A 337 8.91 41.33 -2.09
CA LEU A 337 8.79 40.97 -0.68
C LEU A 337 10.08 41.31 0.07
N ASP A 338 9.94 41.84 1.27
CA ASP A 338 11.05 42.05 2.22
C ASP A 338 11.23 40.74 3.05
N SER A 339 11.58 39.67 2.37
CA SER A 339 11.73 38.35 2.95
C SER A 339 13.09 37.78 2.58
N PRO A 340 14.04 37.70 3.53
CA PRO A 340 15.34 37.08 3.26
C PRO A 340 15.20 35.61 2.90
N VAL A 341 15.92 35.18 1.87
CA VAL A 341 15.98 33.75 1.49
C VAL A 341 17.33 33.18 1.90
N VAL A 342 17.34 32.10 2.68
CA VAL A 342 18.55 31.49 3.24
C VAL A 342 18.65 30.04 2.77
N LEU A 343 19.83 29.63 2.28
CA LEU A 343 20.12 28.26 1.90
C LEU A 343 21.06 27.62 2.94
N LEU A 344 20.78 26.34 3.33
CA LEU A 344 21.66 25.55 4.18
C LEU A 344 21.73 24.08 3.68
N THR A 345 22.86 23.68 3.11
CA THR A 345 23.08 22.32 2.59
C THR A 345 24.35 21.68 3.16
N GLY A 346 24.48 20.36 3.00
CA GLY A 346 25.61 19.60 3.51
C GLY A 346 26.95 19.93 2.85
N SER A 347 26.97 20.23 1.54
CA SER A 347 28.16 20.49 0.74
C SER A 347 28.74 21.91 0.90
N MET A 348 28.02 22.83 1.54
CA MET A 348 28.48 24.20 1.78
C MET A 348 29.79 24.22 2.58
N THR A 349 30.66 25.15 2.23
CA THR A 349 31.92 25.37 2.96
C THR A 349 31.68 25.80 4.41
N ALA A 350 32.64 25.61 5.29
CA ALA A 350 32.52 25.98 6.69
C ALA A 350 32.22 27.50 6.87
N LYS A 351 32.75 28.35 5.98
CA LYS A 351 32.43 29.80 5.98
C LYS A 351 30.96 30.05 5.62
N GLN A 352 30.48 29.48 4.53
CA GLN A 352 29.08 29.61 4.09
C GLN A 352 28.12 29.09 5.13
N LYS A 353 28.40 27.94 5.76
CA LYS A 353 27.57 27.41 6.85
C LYS A 353 27.49 28.35 8.04
N ARG A 354 28.65 28.95 8.42
CA ARG A 354 28.69 29.93 9.53
C ARG A 354 27.84 31.16 9.22
N GLU A 355 27.93 31.66 7.99
CA GLU A 355 27.12 32.80 7.54
C GLU A 355 25.62 32.43 7.52
N ALA A 356 25.27 31.24 7.03
CA ALA A 356 23.88 30.74 7.04
C ALA A 356 23.35 30.61 8.47
N TYR A 357 24.09 30.00 9.39
CA TYR A 357 23.67 29.88 10.80
C TYR A 357 23.45 31.25 11.45
N ALA A 358 24.37 32.21 11.24
CA ALA A 358 24.18 33.57 11.75
C ALA A 358 22.90 34.24 11.19
N ARG A 359 22.56 33.96 9.94
CA ARG A 359 21.31 34.48 9.37
C ARG A 359 20.08 33.80 9.97
N LEU A 360 20.11 32.49 10.28
CA LEU A 360 19.01 31.79 10.95
C LEU A 360 18.72 32.38 12.34
N GLU A 361 19.73 32.81 13.07
CA GLU A 361 19.59 33.42 14.38
C GLU A 361 19.09 34.87 14.31
N ASN A 362 19.48 35.63 13.29
CA ASN A 362 19.23 37.08 13.23
C ASN A 362 18.00 37.49 12.39
N GLU A 363 17.69 36.75 11.32
CA GLU A 363 16.62 37.09 10.37
C GLU A 363 15.28 36.42 10.77
N LYS A 364 14.46 37.13 11.53
CA LYS A 364 13.22 36.61 12.15
C LYS A 364 12.10 36.22 11.16
N ASN A 365 12.17 36.68 9.92
CA ASN A 365 11.17 36.46 8.87
C ASN A 365 11.75 35.75 7.63
N ALA A 366 12.85 35.02 7.78
CA ALA A 366 13.53 34.36 6.67
C ALA A 366 12.73 33.16 6.11
N LEU A 367 12.75 33.02 4.77
CA LEU A 367 12.42 31.78 4.06
C LEU A 367 13.67 30.92 3.98
N ILE A 368 13.65 29.79 4.68
CA ILE A 368 14.84 28.94 4.86
C ILE A 368 14.65 27.68 4.00
N ILE A 369 15.64 27.40 3.16
CA ILE A 369 15.65 26.23 2.28
C ILE A 369 16.87 25.39 2.62
N GLY A 370 16.72 24.08 2.70
CA GLY A 370 17.87 23.23 2.93
C GLY A 370 17.59 21.75 2.82
N THR A 371 18.59 20.96 3.18
CA THR A 371 18.49 19.50 3.28
C THR A 371 18.41 19.08 4.75
N HIS A 372 18.71 17.81 5.05
CA HIS A 372 18.85 17.34 6.43
C HIS A 372 19.82 18.16 7.31
N ALA A 373 20.60 19.05 6.72
CA ALA A 373 21.46 19.99 7.46
C ALA A 373 20.64 20.92 8.38
N LEU A 374 19.35 21.16 8.07
CA LEU A 374 18.42 21.94 8.90
C LEU A 374 18.08 21.27 10.24
N ILE A 375 18.21 19.95 10.33
CA ILE A 375 17.87 19.16 11.54
C ILE A 375 19.06 19.07 12.51
N GLN A 376 20.28 19.38 12.05
CA GLN A 376 21.47 19.28 12.88
C GLN A 376 21.39 20.22 14.09
N GLU A 377 21.99 19.83 15.23
CA GLU A 377 21.97 20.59 16.49
C GLU A 377 22.44 22.04 16.36
N LYS A 378 23.34 22.32 15.38
CA LYS A 378 23.91 23.66 15.15
C LYS A 378 22.95 24.62 14.42
N ALA A 379 21.86 24.14 13.85
CA ALA A 379 20.85 25.00 13.22
C ALA A 379 19.88 25.48 14.29
N ASP A 380 20.08 26.69 14.78
CA ASP A 380 19.18 27.34 15.74
C ASP A 380 18.30 28.37 15.02
N PHE A 381 17.00 28.34 15.30
CA PHE A 381 16.01 29.17 14.65
C PHE A 381 15.44 30.17 15.65
N SER A 382 15.48 31.45 15.29
CA SER A 382 15.01 32.50 16.21
C SER A 382 13.48 32.54 16.38
N ASN A 383 12.70 32.16 15.35
CA ASN A 383 11.25 32.27 15.36
C ASN A 383 10.57 31.39 14.30
N LEU A 384 10.87 30.09 14.28
CA LEU A 384 10.38 29.13 13.30
C LEU A 384 8.92 28.77 13.55
N SER A 385 8.01 29.14 12.64
CA SER A 385 6.56 28.90 12.75
C SER A 385 6.04 27.79 11.83
N LEU A 386 6.70 27.57 10.68
CA LEU A 386 6.26 26.63 9.66
C LEU A 386 7.43 25.80 9.14
N VAL A 387 7.28 24.48 9.17
CA VAL A 387 8.21 23.52 8.58
C VAL A 387 7.51 22.75 7.47
N ILE A 388 8.10 22.76 6.29
CA ILE A 388 7.63 22.04 5.12
C ILE A 388 8.63 20.95 4.78
N THR A 389 8.18 19.72 4.59
CA THR A 389 9.04 18.61 4.11
C THR A 389 8.59 18.17 2.73
N ASP A 390 9.50 18.19 1.75
CA ASP A 390 9.22 17.73 0.39
C ASP A 390 9.67 16.27 0.23
N GLU A 391 8.85 15.44 -0.44
CA GLU A 391 9.13 14.02 -0.71
C GLU A 391 9.34 13.15 0.55
N GLN A 392 8.37 13.10 1.44
CA GLN A 392 8.44 12.47 2.79
C GLN A 392 8.85 11.00 2.81
N HIS A 393 8.62 10.19 1.77
CA HIS A 393 8.93 8.75 1.80
C HIS A 393 10.41 8.43 2.10
N ARG A 394 11.27 9.46 2.14
CA ARG A 394 12.69 9.36 2.54
C ARG A 394 12.99 9.88 3.95
N PHE A 395 11.99 10.42 4.68
CA PHE A 395 12.18 11.01 6.01
C PHE A 395 11.30 10.31 7.07
N GLY A 396 11.93 9.80 8.12
CA GLY A 396 11.24 9.08 9.21
C GLY A 396 10.56 10.00 10.23
N VAL A 397 9.68 9.43 11.08
CA VAL A 397 8.98 10.10 12.20
C VAL A 397 9.97 10.83 13.12
N LYS A 398 11.12 10.23 13.44
CA LYS A 398 12.16 10.82 14.29
C LYS A 398 12.73 12.15 13.80
N GLN A 399 12.69 12.41 12.49
CA GLN A 399 13.20 13.67 11.94
C GLN A 399 12.20 14.82 12.08
N ARG A 400 10.90 14.52 12.15
CA ARG A 400 9.84 15.49 12.48
C ARG A 400 9.93 15.93 13.93
N GLU A 401 10.17 14.98 14.84
CA GLU A 401 10.35 15.24 16.27
C GLU A 401 11.55 16.16 16.54
N SER A 402 12.62 16.03 15.76
CA SER A 402 13.83 16.86 15.91
C SER A 402 13.60 18.35 15.68
N PHE A 403 12.58 18.75 14.89
CA PHE A 403 12.19 20.17 14.77
C PHE A 403 11.35 20.62 15.97
N SER A 404 10.57 19.72 16.57
CA SER A 404 9.74 20.02 17.75
C SER A 404 10.54 20.26 19.02
N ASP A 405 11.76 19.76 19.09
CA ASP A 405 12.65 19.88 20.27
C ASP A 405 13.43 21.21 20.30
N LYS A 406 13.33 22.04 19.24
CA LYS A 406 14.14 23.27 19.08
C LYS A 406 13.41 24.57 19.49
N GLY A 407 12.50 24.52 20.44
CA GLY A 407 11.81 25.71 20.97
C GLY A 407 10.29 25.64 20.80
N ARG A 408 9.66 26.69 20.29
CA ARG A 408 8.21 26.68 19.99
C ARG A 408 7.91 25.68 18.91
N LYS A 409 6.84 24.88 19.09
CA LYS A 409 6.47 23.84 18.13
C LYS A 409 5.91 24.44 16.84
N PRO A 410 6.59 24.31 15.69
CA PRO A 410 6.13 24.88 14.43
C PRO A 410 4.97 24.07 13.83
N HIS A 411 4.18 24.70 12.98
CA HIS A 411 3.26 24.01 12.08
C HIS A 411 4.03 23.10 11.13
N ILE A 412 3.53 21.90 10.89
CA ILE A 412 4.19 20.91 10.04
C ILE A 412 3.34 20.65 8.80
N LEU A 413 3.94 20.87 7.65
CA LEU A 413 3.36 20.58 6.35
C LEU A 413 4.24 19.57 5.61
N VAL A 414 3.66 18.47 5.21
CA VAL A 414 4.34 17.44 4.44
C VAL A 414 3.84 17.46 3.01
N MET A 415 4.72 17.41 2.04
CA MET A 415 4.37 17.29 0.62
C MET A 415 4.81 15.93 0.09
N SER A 416 3.92 15.24 -0.64
CA SER A 416 4.24 14.00 -1.34
C SER A 416 3.91 14.10 -2.82
N ALA A 417 4.88 13.74 -3.66
CA ALA A 417 4.68 13.60 -5.11
C ALA A 417 4.26 12.18 -5.50
N THR A 418 4.26 11.23 -4.56
CA THR A 418 3.66 9.92 -4.78
C THR A 418 2.17 10.01 -4.54
N PRO A 419 1.34 9.83 -5.57
CA PRO A 419 -0.09 9.68 -5.36
C PRO A 419 -0.33 8.35 -4.63
N ILE A 420 -0.63 8.44 -3.34
CA ILE A 420 -1.05 7.30 -2.52
C ILE A 420 -2.57 7.33 -2.51
N PRO A 421 -3.27 6.22 -2.78
CA PRO A 421 -4.72 6.19 -2.65
C PRO A 421 -5.16 6.76 -1.30
N ARG A 422 -6.21 7.62 -1.31
CA ARG A 422 -6.65 8.35 -0.11
C ARG A 422 -6.91 7.43 1.08
N THR A 423 -7.45 6.25 0.81
CA THR A 423 -7.71 5.21 1.81
C THR A 423 -6.43 4.74 2.50
N LEU A 424 -5.36 4.53 1.73
CA LEU A 424 -4.06 4.13 2.27
C LEU A 424 -3.38 5.28 3.02
N ALA A 425 -3.55 6.51 2.55
CA ALA A 425 -3.01 7.68 3.22
C ALA A 425 -3.59 7.87 4.63
N ILE A 426 -4.87 7.55 4.84
CA ILE A 426 -5.53 7.56 6.16
C ILE A 426 -4.85 6.58 7.13
N ILE A 427 -4.40 5.43 6.64
CA ILE A 427 -3.74 4.40 7.47
C ILE A 427 -2.30 4.79 7.77
N ILE A 428 -1.56 5.28 6.76
CA ILE A 428 -0.12 5.59 6.91
C ILE A 428 0.11 6.88 7.69
N TYR A 429 -0.77 7.87 7.50
CA TYR A 429 -0.64 9.23 8.02
C TYR A 429 -1.83 9.62 8.90
N GLY A 430 -2.39 8.67 9.65
CA GLY A 430 -3.58 8.90 10.47
C GLY A 430 -3.43 9.95 11.57
N ASP A 431 -2.20 10.45 11.78
CA ASP A 431 -1.85 11.57 12.65
C ASP A 431 -1.93 12.94 11.94
N MET A 432 -2.12 12.96 10.62
CA MET A 432 -2.11 14.19 9.81
C MET A 432 -3.43 14.39 9.08
N ASP A 433 -3.84 15.66 8.95
CA ASP A 433 -4.90 16.04 8.02
C ASP A 433 -4.41 15.97 6.58
N ILE A 434 -5.28 15.58 5.64
CA ILE A 434 -4.88 15.31 4.25
C ILE A 434 -5.57 16.25 3.28
N SER A 435 -4.78 16.99 2.49
CA SER A 435 -5.25 17.76 1.32
C SER A 435 -4.76 17.10 0.03
N VAL A 436 -5.64 16.99 -0.96
CA VAL A 436 -5.33 16.36 -2.25
C VAL A 436 -5.40 17.37 -3.38
N ILE A 437 -4.29 17.53 -4.10
CA ILE A 437 -4.24 18.32 -5.34
C ILE A 437 -4.28 17.35 -6.52
N ASN A 438 -5.48 17.04 -6.99
CA ASN A 438 -5.75 16.11 -8.08
C ASN A 438 -5.93 16.78 -9.45
N GLU A 439 -5.71 18.08 -9.53
CA GLU A 439 -5.80 18.85 -10.76
C GLU A 439 -4.41 19.17 -11.30
N VAL A 440 -4.29 19.21 -12.62
CA VAL A 440 -3.07 19.61 -13.34
C VAL A 440 -3.29 21.00 -13.94
N PRO A 441 -2.29 21.91 -13.86
CA PRO A 441 -2.40 23.23 -14.48
C PRO A 441 -2.79 23.20 -15.96
N ALA A 442 -3.71 24.05 -16.38
CA ALA A 442 -4.41 23.99 -17.67
C ALA A 442 -3.51 24.04 -18.93
N LYS A 443 -2.29 24.55 -18.84
CA LYS A 443 -1.35 24.64 -19.98
C LYS A 443 -0.52 23.40 -20.21
N ARG A 444 -0.60 22.37 -19.36
CA ARG A 444 0.23 21.17 -19.48
C ARG A 444 -0.37 20.19 -20.48
N LEU A 445 0.39 19.87 -21.53
CA LEU A 445 0.00 18.84 -22.50
C LEU A 445 0.13 17.44 -21.90
N PRO A 446 -0.83 16.53 -22.16
CA PRO A 446 -0.74 15.15 -21.72
C PRO A 446 0.44 14.45 -22.39
N ILE A 447 1.21 13.68 -21.61
CA ILE A 447 2.34 12.90 -22.12
C ILE A 447 1.81 11.76 -22.99
N LYS A 448 2.36 11.61 -24.19
CA LYS A 448 2.06 10.48 -25.09
C LYS A 448 2.89 9.27 -24.68
N ASN A 449 2.22 8.19 -24.33
CA ASN A 449 2.85 6.97 -23.84
C ASN A 449 2.84 5.87 -24.90
N CYS A 450 3.87 5.01 -24.92
CA CYS A 450 3.83 3.77 -25.68
C CYS A 450 4.55 2.64 -24.91
N VAL A 451 3.97 1.44 -24.94
CA VAL A 451 4.56 0.22 -24.38
C VAL A 451 4.93 -0.69 -25.54
N VAL A 452 6.22 -0.97 -25.72
CA VAL A 452 6.77 -1.69 -26.85
C VAL A 452 7.78 -2.75 -26.41
N GLY A 453 8.03 -3.73 -27.28
CA GLY A 453 9.04 -4.75 -27.04
C GLY A 453 10.46 -4.29 -27.42
N THR A 454 11.47 -5.07 -27.07
CA THR A 454 12.89 -4.79 -27.31
C THR A 454 13.26 -4.58 -28.79
N ALA A 455 12.51 -5.21 -29.71
CA ALA A 455 12.69 -5.01 -31.17
C ALA A 455 12.40 -3.56 -31.63
N PHE A 456 11.76 -2.74 -30.81
CA PHE A 456 11.46 -1.35 -31.14
C PHE A 456 12.63 -0.40 -30.86
N ARG A 457 13.69 -0.82 -30.18
CA ARG A 457 14.86 0.03 -29.79
C ARG A 457 15.41 0.86 -30.96
N PRO A 458 15.67 0.33 -32.16
CA PRO A 458 16.20 1.16 -33.26
C PRO A 458 15.28 2.33 -33.65
N LYS A 459 13.95 2.10 -33.64
CA LYS A 459 12.97 3.17 -33.89
C LYS A 459 12.94 4.20 -32.75
N ALA A 460 13.09 3.75 -31.50
CA ALA A 460 13.16 4.65 -30.35
C ALA A 460 14.42 5.53 -30.43
N TYR A 461 15.56 5.00 -30.85
CA TYR A 461 16.81 5.77 -31.01
C TYR A 461 16.69 6.81 -32.14
N SER A 462 16.09 6.42 -33.28
CA SER A 462 15.82 7.38 -34.35
C SER A 462 14.84 8.47 -33.95
N PHE A 463 13.85 8.16 -33.09
CA PHE A 463 12.95 9.15 -32.52
C PHE A 463 13.66 10.10 -31.53
N ILE A 464 14.55 9.58 -30.71
CA ILE A 464 15.39 10.42 -29.83
C ILE A 464 16.26 11.37 -30.66
N GLU A 465 16.89 10.87 -31.73
CA GLU A 465 17.67 11.72 -32.65
C GLU A 465 16.80 12.83 -33.28
N GLU A 466 15.60 12.51 -33.76
CA GLU A 466 14.66 13.49 -34.31
C GLU A 466 14.33 14.60 -33.29
N GLN A 467 14.01 14.23 -32.06
CA GLN A 467 13.69 15.18 -31.01
C GLN A 467 14.90 16.04 -30.60
N VAL A 468 16.09 15.44 -30.55
CA VAL A 468 17.35 16.18 -30.27
C VAL A 468 17.65 17.18 -31.38
N ARG A 469 17.47 16.81 -32.65
CA ARG A 469 17.63 17.73 -33.80
C ARG A 469 16.58 18.85 -33.81
N ALA A 470 15.41 18.60 -33.22
CA ALA A 470 14.41 19.64 -32.99
C ALA A 470 14.76 20.57 -31.79
N GLY A 471 15.90 20.38 -31.13
CA GLY A 471 16.40 21.18 -30.04
C GLY A 471 15.99 20.69 -28.64
N HIS A 472 15.36 19.51 -28.53
CA HIS A 472 14.92 18.94 -27.26
C HIS A 472 15.96 17.97 -26.66
N GLN A 473 15.69 17.54 -25.42
CA GLN A 473 16.55 16.61 -24.69
C GLN A 473 15.81 15.32 -24.33
N ALA A 474 16.57 14.25 -24.08
CA ALA A 474 16.02 12.95 -23.77
C ALA A 474 16.65 12.31 -22.53
N TYR A 475 15.80 11.68 -21.71
CA TYR A 475 16.21 10.75 -20.65
C TYR A 475 16.11 9.32 -21.16
N VAL A 476 17.13 8.51 -20.83
CA VAL A 476 17.10 7.05 -21.02
C VAL A 476 17.40 6.38 -19.68
N ILE A 477 16.43 5.66 -19.15
CA ILE A 477 16.53 5.06 -17.81
C ILE A 477 16.74 3.56 -17.95
N CYS A 478 17.79 3.07 -17.27
CA CYS A 478 18.11 1.65 -17.16
C CYS A 478 17.87 1.17 -15.71
N PRO A 479 17.36 -0.06 -15.47
CA PRO A 479 17.25 -0.59 -14.12
C PRO A 479 18.61 -0.74 -13.45
N LEU A 480 18.67 -0.59 -12.13
CA LEU A 480 19.84 -0.93 -11.33
C LEU A 480 20.06 -2.45 -11.41
N VAL A 481 21.23 -2.86 -11.83
CA VAL A 481 21.63 -4.27 -11.80
C VAL A 481 22.58 -4.46 -10.62
N GLU A 482 22.15 -5.23 -9.62
CA GLU A 482 23.09 -5.84 -8.67
C GLU A 482 23.88 -6.92 -9.41
N GLU A 483 25.20 -6.93 -9.27
CA GLU A 483 26.09 -7.94 -9.82
C GLU A 483 25.80 -9.31 -9.17
N THR A 484 24.86 -10.06 -9.75
CA THR A 484 24.82 -11.51 -9.62
C THR A 484 25.20 -12.11 -10.97
N GLU A 485 26.12 -13.06 -10.96
CA GLU A 485 26.79 -13.66 -12.13
C GLU A 485 25.90 -14.18 -13.27
N ASN A 486 24.57 -14.04 -13.18
CA ASN A 486 23.59 -14.52 -14.14
C ASN A 486 22.49 -13.52 -14.51
N SER A 487 22.66 -12.20 -14.30
CA SER A 487 21.64 -11.23 -14.70
C SER A 487 21.96 -10.60 -16.07
N GLU A 488 21.13 -10.87 -17.06
CA GLU A 488 21.11 -10.22 -18.40
C GLU A 488 20.72 -8.71 -18.34
N GLY A 489 21.10 -7.99 -17.30
CA GLY A 489 20.82 -6.57 -17.17
C GLY A 489 22.00 -5.76 -17.71
N GLU A 490 21.80 -5.03 -18.80
CA GLU A 490 22.79 -4.13 -19.34
C GLU A 490 23.17 -3.08 -18.29
N ASN A 491 24.46 -2.99 -17.99
CA ASN A 491 25.03 -1.94 -17.12
C ASN A 491 24.78 -0.58 -17.79
N VAL A 492 24.39 0.44 -17.02
CA VAL A 492 24.10 1.79 -17.53
C VAL A 492 25.23 2.34 -18.42
N THR A 493 26.47 2.02 -18.08
CA THR A 493 27.64 2.45 -18.88
C THR A 493 27.73 1.72 -20.22
N ASP A 494 27.46 0.41 -20.22
CA ASP A 494 27.47 -0.39 -21.46
C ASP A 494 26.33 0.01 -22.37
N TYR A 495 25.13 0.24 -21.80
CA TYR A 495 24.00 0.76 -22.53
C TYR A 495 24.29 2.14 -23.13
N ALA A 496 24.91 3.04 -22.37
CA ALA A 496 25.33 4.34 -22.90
C ALA A 496 26.32 4.23 -24.07
N ASN A 497 27.22 3.25 -24.04
CA ASN A 497 28.13 2.99 -25.17
C ASN A 497 27.40 2.48 -26.41
N VAL A 498 26.43 1.59 -26.24
CA VAL A 498 25.55 1.12 -27.33
C VAL A 498 24.77 2.29 -27.94
N LEU A 499 24.20 3.14 -27.09
CA LEU A 499 23.43 4.30 -27.53
C LEU A 499 24.32 5.34 -28.24
N LYS A 500 25.54 5.60 -27.73
CA LYS A 500 26.54 6.47 -28.39
C LYS A 500 26.96 5.95 -29.77
N ALA A 501 27.02 4.63 -29.93
CA ALA A 501 27.33 4.03 -31.23
C ALA A 501 26.15 4.10 -32.22
N ALA A 502 24.92 4.13 -31.71
CA ALA A 502 23.69 4.18 -32.51
C ALA A 502 23.25 5.61 -32.88
N LEU A 503 23.67 6.62 -32.09
CA LEU A 503 23.35 8.03 -32.33
C LEU A 503 24.51 8.72 -33.12
N PRO A 504 24.19 9.78 -33.88
CA PRO A 504 25.21 10.62 -34.54
C PRO A 504 26.23 11.20 -33.54
N LYS A 505 27.48 11.37 -33.94
CA LYS A 505 28.60 11.82 -33.11
C LYS A 505 28.45 13.27 -32.56
N ASP A 506 27.62 14.07 -33.17
CA ASP A 506 27.30 15.44 -32.76
C ASP A 506 26.32 15.49 -31.58
N ILE A 507 25.71 14.37 -31.20
CA ILE A 507 24.82 14.26 -30.05
C ILE A 507 25.62 13.83 -28.81
N THR A 508 25.68 14.70 -27.82
CA THR A 508 26.37 14.43 -26.55
C THR A 508 25.50 13.57 -25.63
N VAL A 509 26.06 12.42 -25.23
CA VAL A 509 25.39 11.48 -24.30
C VAL A 509 26.19 11.42 -23.00
N ASP A 510 25.57 11.83 -21.91
CA ASP A 510 26.12 11.74 -20.56
C ASP A 510 25.55 10.56 -19.78
N VAL A 511 26.27 10.14 -18.74
CA VAL A 511 25.87 9.02 -17.86
C VAL A 511 25.78 9.50 -16.43
N LEU A 512 24.68 9.11 -15.75
CA LEU A 512 24.45 9.38 -14.35
C LEU A 512 24.09 8.09 -13.62
N ASN A 513 24.87 7.73 -12.59
CA ASN A 513 24.58 6.53 -11.79
C ASN A 513 24.77 6.75 -10.28
N GLY A 514 24.24 5.83 -9.48
CA GLY A 514 24.23 5.92 -8.02
C GLY A 514 25.60 5.92 -7.37
N ARG A 515 26.62 5.31 -8.02
CA ARG A 515 27.99 5.17 -7.48
C ARG A 515 28.85 6.44 -7.64
N MET A 516 28.41 7.39 -8.46
CA MET A 516 29.15 8.66 -8.64
C MET A 516 29.15 9.47 -7.35
N LYS A 517 30.24 10.19 -7.09
CA LYS A 517 30.32 11.16 -5.99
C LYS A 517 29.31 12.29 -6.22
N SER A 518 28.79 12.88 -5.14
CA SER A 518 27.74 13.93 -5.21
C SER A 518 28.12 15.05 -6.19
N LYS A 519 29.36 15.61 -6.06
CA LYS A 519 29.85 16.67 -6.93
C LYS A 519 29.83 16.30 -8.43
N ALA A 520 30.21 15.07 -8.77
CA ALA A 520 30.22 14.62 -10.16
C ALA A 520 28.79 14.44 -10.70
N LYS A 521 27.83 14.02 -9.84
CA LYS A 521 26.40 13.97 -10.19
C LYS A 521 25.87 15.36 -10.50
N ASP A 522 26.20 16.33 -9.65
CA ASP A 522 25.76 17.71 -9.80
C ASP A 522 26.31 18.33 -11.09
N GLU A 523 27.60 18.08 -11.42
CA GLU A 523 28.22 18.55 -12.66
C GLU A 523 27.52 17.97 -13.92
N VAL A 524 27.23 16.66 -13.94
CA VAL A 524 26.52 16.02 -15.05
C VAL A 524 25.11 16.58 -15.19
N MET A 525 24.40 16.73 -14.09
CA MET A 525 23.04 17.29 -14.10
C MET A 525 23.01 18.74 -14.54
N GLN A 526 24.02 19.52 -14.19
CA GLN A 526 24.13 20.92 -14.62
C GLN A 526 24.40 21.04 -16.11
N ARG A 527 25.29 20.21 -16.66
CA ARG A 527 25.53 20.14 -18.11
C ARG A 527 24.26 19.77 -18.87
N PHE A 528 23.50 18.80 -18.36
CA PHE A 528 22.22 18.42 -18.95
C PHE A 528 21.19 19.55 -18.85
N ALA A 529 21.08 20.20 -17.70
CA ALA A 529 20.17 21.35 -17.51
C ALA A 529 20.51 22.54 -18.44
N ASN A 530 21.81 22.78 -18.72
CA ASN A 530 22.30 23.82 -19.62
C ASN A 530 22.23 23.43 -21.10
N ASN A 531 21.72 22.25 -21.46
CA ASN A 531 21.68 21.70 -22.81
C ASN A 531 23.07 21.46 -23.44
N GLU A 532 24.13 21.34 -22.62
CA GLU A 532 25.47 20.93 -23.07
C GLU A 532 25.52 19.42 -23.37
N SER A 533 24.57 18.66 -22.82
CA SER A 533 24.32 17.25 -23.11
C SER A 533 22.86 17.09 -23.52
N GLN A 534 22.62 16.40 -24.63
CA GLN A 534 21.29 16.24 -25.22
C GLN A 534 20.60 14.96 -24.75
N VAL A 535 21.37 13.93 -24.39
CA VAL A 535 20.83 12.65 -23.91
C VAL A 535 21.49 12.28 -22.59
N LEU A 536 20.66 12.00 -21.57
CA LEU A 536 21.13 11.54 -20.27
C LEU A 536 20.71 10.09 -20.04
N VAL A 537 21.70 9.19 -20.03
CA VAL A 537 21.50 7.78 -19.65
C VAL A 537 21.70 7.63 -18.15
N SER A 538 20.69 7.14 -17.45
CA SER A 538 20.73 7.09 -15.98
C SER A 538 20.07 5.85 -15.40
N THR A 539 20.39 5.57 -14.15
CA THR A 539 19.58 4.70 -13.29
C THR A 539 18.39 5.49 -12.69
N THR A 540 17.65 4.90 -11.78
CA THR A 540 16.56 5.54 -11.02
C THR A 540 16.97 6.80 -10.23
N VAL A 541 18.26 7.13 -10.17
CA VAL A 541 18.77 8.34 -9.47
C VAL A 541 18.13 9.64 -10.01
N VAL A 542 17.65 9.65 -11.27
CA VAL A 542 16.91 10.78 -11.86
C VAL A 542 15.54 11.01 -11.21
N GLU A 543 15.00 10.05 -10.45
CA GLU A 543 13.79 10.25 -9.65
C GLU A 543 13.88 11.48 -8.74
N VAL A 544 15.08 11.96 -8.44
CA VAL A 544 15.32 13.01 -7.47
C VAL A 544 15.60 14.34 -8.15
N GLY A 545 14.57 15.14 -8.32
CA GLY A 545 14.60 16.57 -8.10
C GLY A 545 15.00 17.52 -9.23
N VAL A 546 15.60 17.15 -10.36
CA VAL A 546 16.00 18.15 -11.36
C VAL A 546 14.88 18.43 -12.38
N ASN A 547 14.50 19.69 -12.49
CA ASN A 547 13.56 20.15 -13.50
C ASN A 547 14.31 20.60 -14.76
N VAL A 548 14.12 19.86 -15.86
CA VAL A 548 14.65 20.22 -17.19
C VAL A 548 13.48 20.36 -18.14
N PRO A 549 12.93 21.56 -18.32
CA PRO A 549 11.71 21.80 -19.15
C PRO A 549 11.89 21.39 -20.60
N ASN A 550 13.14 21.44 -21.12
CA ASN A 550 13.48 21.08 -22.50
C ASN A 550 13.54 19.57 -22.74
N ALA A 551 13.51 18.73 -21.69
CA ALA A 551 13.51 17.28 -21.85
C ALA A 551 12.09 16.81 -22.19
N THR A 552 11.89 16.36 -23.44
CA THR A 552 10.60 15.93 -23.98
C THR A 552 10.46 14.43 -24.15
N VAL A 553 11.57 13.70 -24.13
CA VAL A 553 11.54 12.23 -24.31
C VAL A 553 12.03 11.53 -23.03
N MET A 554 11.25 10.55 -22.58
CA MET A 554 11.62 9.60 -21.54
C MET A 554 11.57 8.21 -22.14
N MET A 555 12.69 7.52 -22.24
CA MET A 555 12.77 6.10 -22.60
C MET A 555 13.17 5.28 -21.40
N ILE A 556 12.42 4.22 -21.08
CA ILE A 556 12.68 3.36 -19.92
C ILE A 556 12.92 1.94 -20.40
N GLU A 557 14.14 1.46 -20.22
CA GLU A 557 14.55 0.10 -20.54
C GLU A 557 14.09 -0.89 -19.47
N ASN A 558 13.72 -2.10 -19.91
CA ASN A 558 13.25 -3.17 -19.04
C ASN A 558 12.17 -2.67 -18.05
N ALA A 559 11.19 -1.93 -18.57
CA ALA A 559 10.14 -1.30 -17.78
C ALA A 559 9.34 -2.30 -16.93
N ASP A 560 9.34 -3.57 -17.31
CA ASP A 560 8.73 -4.68 -16.54
C ASP A 560 9.40 -4.94 -15.19
N ARG A 561 10.61 -4.45 -14.96
CA ARG A 561 11.33 -4.58 -13.67
C ARG A 561 11.01 -3.48 -12.67
N PHE A 562 10.35 -2.41 -13.10
CA PHE A 562 9.99 -1.26 -12.24
C PHE A 562 8.57 -1.39 -11.69
N GLY A 563 8.30 -0.79 -10.54
CA GLY A 563 6.95 -0.57 -10.05
C GLY A 563 6.18 0.47 -10.88
N LEU A 564 4.85 0.35 -11.00
CA LEU A 564 4.05 1.32 -11.77
C LEU A 564 4.15 2.74 -11.19
N ALA A 565 4.14 2.88 -9.86
CA ALA A 565 4.34 4.17 -9.20
C ALA A 565 5.69 4.80 -9.55
N GLN A 566 6.76 3.98 -9.60
CA GLN A 566 8.09 4.43 -9.99
C GLN A 566 8.16 4.85 -11.46
N LEU A 567 7.56 4.06 -12.35
CA LEU A 567 7.45 4.41 -13.77
C LEU A 567 6.67 5.71 -13.98
N HIS A 568 5.63 5.93 -13.19
CA HIS A 568 4.86 7.17 -13.20
C HIS A 568 5.71 8.37 -12.74
N GLN A 569 6.49 8.24 -11.68
CA GLN A 569 7.40 9.30 -11.21
C GLN A 569 8.48 9.64 -12.25
N LEU A 570 9.08 8.62 -12.88
CA LEU A 570 10.04 8.81 -13.97
C LEU A 570 9.39 9.52 -15.16
N ARG A 571 8.20 9.10 -15.58
CA ARG A 571 7.43 9.77 -16.63
C ARG A 571 7.17 11.24 -16.30
N GLY A 572 6.90 11.57 -15.05
CA GLY A 572 6.69 12.93 -14.59
C GLY A 572 7.92 13.85 -14.68
N ARG A 573 9.10 13.32 -15.05
CA ARG A 573 10.30 14.13 -15.30
C ARG A 573 10.28 14.83 -16.65
N VAL A 574 9.46 14.40 -17.57
CA VAL A 574 9.16 15.08 -18.84
C VAL A 574 7.77 15.72 -18.82
N GLY A 575 7.44 16.54 -19.80
CA GLY A 575 6.15 17.25 -19.88
C GLY A 575 6.08 18.42 -18.90
N ARG A 576 7.19 19.11 -18.65
CA ARG A 576 7.26 20.29 -17.79
C ARG A 576 7.41 21.61 -18.54
N GLY A 577 7.61 21.53 -19.86
CA GLY A 577 7.61 22.65 -20.78
C GLY A 577 6.32 22.69 -21.63
N ASP A 578 6.31 23.61 -22.59
CA ASP A 578 5.17 23.81 -23.50
C ASP A 578 5.16 22.82 -24.69
N ALA A 579 6.26 22.06 -24.90
CA ALA A 579 6.40 21.11 -25.97
C ALA A 579 5.74 19.76 -25.64
N GLN A 580 5.22 19.08 -26.68
CA GLN A 580 4.67 17.74 -26.52
C GLN A 580 5.75 16.77 -26.03
N SER A 581 5.47 16.02 -24.97
CA SER A 581 6.39 15.04 -24.41
C SER A 581 5.93 13.61 -24.60
N TYR A 582 6.90 12.70 -24.60
CA TYR A 582 6.74 11.29 -24.95
C TYR A 582 7.40 10.40 -23.90
N CYS A 583 6.75 9.28 -23.58
CA CYS A 583 7.32 8.26 -22.72
C CYS A 583 7.26 6.88 -23.40
N ILE A 584 8.42 6.25 -23.58
CA ILE A 584 8.60 4.97 -24.25
C ILE A 584 8.99 3.93 -23.19
N PHE A 585 8.12 2.96 -22.96
CA PHE A 585 8.36 1.86 -22.02
C PHE A 585 8.79 0.61 -22.82
N ILE A 586 10.04 0.19 -22.68
CA ILE A 586 10.55 -1.04 -23.31
C ILE A 586 10.28 -2.21 -22.38
N ASN A 587 9.41 -3.12 -22.80
CA ASN A 587 9.09 -4.35 -22.09
C ASN A 587 10.01 -5.47 -22.58
N SER A 588 10.85 -6.02 -21.71
CA SER A 588 11.72 -7.18 -22.02
C SER A 588 11.05 -8.52 -21.75
N SER A 589 9.96 -8.53 -20.98
CA SER A 589 9.25 -9.75 -20.61
C SER A 589 8.19 -10.15 -21.63
N ASN A 590 8.17 -11.43 -21.99
CA ASN A 590 7.10 -12.01 -22.82
C ASN A 590 5.83 -12.38 -22.01
N SER A 591 5.82 -12.12 -20.70
CA SER A 591 4.70 -12.45 -19.80
C SER A 591 3.46 -11.62 -20.12
N LYS A 592 2.30 -12.28 -20.27
CA LYS A 592 1.00 -11.60 -20.40
C LYS A 592 0.69 -10.70 -19.21
N LYS A 593 1.13 -11.10 -17.98
CA LYS A 593 0.95 -10.32 -16.76
C LYS A 593 1.73 -9.01 -16.80
N SER A 594 3.00 -9.04 -17.26
CA SER A 594 3.83 -7.85 -17.41
C SER A 594 3.25 -6.88 -18.43
N LYS A 595 2.83 -7.38 -19.59
CA LYS A 595 2.19 -6.55 -20.64
C LYS A 595 0.93 -5.87 -20.12
N LYS A 596 0.02 -6.63 -19.48
CA LYS A 596 -1.22 -6.09 -18.89
C LYS A 596 -0.93 -5.01 -17.84
N ARG A 597 0.12 -5.19 -17.03
CA ARG A 597 0.54 -4.22 -16.02
C ARG A 597 1.01 -2.91 -16.67
N LEU A 598 1.90 -2.97 -17.66
CA LEU A 598 2.43 -1.78 -18.31
C LEU A 598 1.37 -1.04 -19.15
N GLU A 599 0.34 -1.73 -19.65
CA GLU A 599 -0.76 -1.09 -20.37
C GLU A 599 -1.57 -0.11 -19.53
N ILE A 600 -1.52 -0.20 -18.20
CA ILE A 600 -2.13 0.78 -17.29
C ILE A 600 -1.54 2.18 -17.54
N LEU A 601 -0.21 2.26 -17.72
CA LEU A 601 0.50 3.52 -18.01
C LEU A 601 0.12 4.10 -19.38
N ASN A 602 -0.26 3.25 -20.30
CA ASN A 602 -0.72 3.66 -21.64
C ASN A 602 -2.13 4.26 -21.62
N LYS A 603 -2.97 3.77 -20.68
CA LYS A 603 -4.38 4.17 -20.56
C LYS A 603 -4.59 5.47 -19.79
N SER A 604 -3.69 5.81 -18.86
CA SER A 604 -3.88 6.96 -17.99
C SER A 604 -2.58 7.69 -17.66
N ASN A 605 -2.69 9.01 -17.58
CA ASN A 605 -1.66 9.88 -17.03
C ASN A 605 -1.95 10.26 -15.55
N ASP A 606 -3.08 9.84 -15.01
CA ASP A 606 -3.47 10.09 -13.62
C ASP A 606 -2.67 9.19 -12.65
N GLY A 607 -1.85 9.81 -11.81
CA GLY A 607 -1.02 9.11 -10.84
C GLY A 607 -1.82 8.39 -9.76
N PHE A 608 -2.96 8.92 -9.34
CA PHE A 608 -3.83 8.25 -8.34
C PHE A 608 -4.45 6.98 -8.91
N TYR A 609 -4.91 7.02 -10.15
CA TYR A 609 -5.40 5.84 -10.86
C TYR A 609 -4.30 4.78 -11.00
N ILE A 610 -3.10 5.18 -11.45
CA ILE A 610 -1.97 4.26 -11.64
C ILE A 610 -1.54 3.64 -10.32
N ALA A 611 -1.46 4.43 -9.24
CA ALA A 611 -1.12 3.92 -7.91
C ALA A 611 -2.18 2.92 -7.41
N SER A 612 -3.44 3.21 -7.62
CA SER A 612 -4.57 2.32 -7.29
C SER A 612 -4.49 0.98 -8.02
N GLU A 613 -4.18 1.01 -9.32
CA GLU A 613 -4.01 -0.21 -10.13
C GLU A 613 -2.73 -1.00 -9.80
N ASP A 614 -1.60 -0.31 -9.54
CA ASP A 614 -0.35 -0.96 -9.09
C ASP A 614 -0.58 -1.78 -7.82
N LEU A 615 -1.32 -1.21 -6.96
CA LEU A 615 -1.66 -1.73 -5.67
C LEU A 615 -2.58 -2.96 -5.75
N LYS A 616 -3.62 -2.92 -6.60
CA LYS A 616 -4.46 -4.09 -6.90
C LYS A 616 -3.66 -5.26 -7.47
N LEU A 617 -2.61 -4.97 -8.23
CA LEU A 617 -1.77 -6.00 -8.87
C LEU A 617 -0.73 -6.63 -7.94
N ARG A 618 -0.22 -5.88 -6.97
CA ARG A 618 0.81 -6.35 -6.02
C ARG A 618 0.22 -7.05 -4.81
N GLY A 619 -0.97 -6.66 -4.40
CA GLY A 619 -1.54 -7.03 -3.11
C GLY A 619 -0.93 -6.25 -1.93
N PRO A 620 -1.56 -6.33 -0.74
CA PRO A 620 -1.21 -5.49 0.41
C PRO A 620 0.16 -5.77 1.02
N GLY A 621 0.70 -6.99 0.87
CA GLY A 621 1.91 -7.45 1.56
C GLY A 621 3.22 -6.81 1.13
N ASP A 622 3.31 -6.31 -0.10
CA ASP A 622 4.58 -5.83 -0.68
C ASP A 622 4.79 -4.31 -0.52
N PHE A 623 3.72 -3.55 -0.24
CA PHE A 623 3.79 -2.09 -0.21
C PHE A 623 4.31 -1.53 1.13
N PHE A 624 4.02 -2.18 2.22
CA PHE A 624 4.40 -1.71 3.55
C PHE A 624 5.84 -2.03 3.96
N GLY A 625 6.60 -2.79 3.16
CA GLY A 625 7.87 -3.33 3.64
C GLY A 625 7.69 -4.24 4.88
N ILE A 626 6.46 -4.64 5.15
CA ILE A 626 5.97 -5.30 6.37
C ILE A 626 6.61 -6.69 6.58
N ARG A 627 7.26 -7.24 5.56
CA ARG A 627 8.10 -8.43 5.78
C ARG A 627 9.30 -8.17 6.69
N GLN A 628 9.63 -6.91 6.99
CA GLN A 628 10.74 -6.54 7.87
C GLN A 628 10.34 -5.88 9.21
N SER A 629 9.07 -5.38 9.34
CA SER A 629 8.56 -4.83 10.61
C SER A 629 7.10 -5.24 10.79
N GLY A 630 6.84 -6.25 11.58
CA GLY A 630 5.60 -7.02 11.75
C GLY A 630 4.31 -6.29 12.17
N ASP A 631 4.02 -5.06 11.78
CA ASP A 631 3.11 -4.19 12.55
C ASP A 631 1.75 -3.83 11.93
N LEU A 632 1.38 -4.25 10.71
CA LEU A 632 0.09 -3.87 10.09
C LEU A 632 -0.56 -4.98 9.27
N ALA A 633 -0.63 -6.22 9.78
CA ALA A 633 -1.39 -7.27 9.12
C ALA A 633 -2.82 -7.31 9.68
N PHE A 634 -3.81 -6.84 8.91
CA PHE A 634 -5.21 -7.14 9.15
C PHE A 634 -5.45 -8.63 8.90
N ALA A 635 -6.33 -9.23 9.68
CA ALA A 635 -6.60 -10.66 9.57
C ALA A 635 -7.59 -10.98 8.43
N LEU A 636 -8.55 -10.08 8.17
CA LEU A 636 -9.58 -10.20 7.15
C LEU A 636 -9.58 -9.05 6.15
N ALA A 637 -9.32 -7.84 6.64
CA ALA A 637 -9.46 -6.63 5.86
C ALA A 637 -8.36 -6.49 4.81
N ASP A 638 -8.75 -6.17 3.58
CA ASP A 638 -7.87 -5.76 2.50
C ASP A 638 -8.12 -4.28 2.20
N VAL A 639 -7.12 -3.45 2.43
CA VAL A 639 -7.22 -1.98 2.30
C VAL A 639 -7.73 -1.53 0.92
N TYR A 640 -7.60 -2.38 -0.09
CA TYR A 640 -7.95 -2.09 -1.49
C TYR A 640 -9.28 -2.66 -1.92
N GLN A 641 -9.51 -3.94 -1.61
CA GLN A 641 -10.76 -4.61 -1.93
C GLN A 641 -11.89 -4.04 -1.07
N ASP A 642 -11.57 -3.67 0.16
CA ASP A 642 -12.51 -3.17 1.15
C ASP A 642 -12.40 -1.63 1.35
N SER A 643 -11.95 -0.88 0.32
CA SER A 643 -11.72 0.58 0.38
C SER A 643 -12.97 1.38 0.77
N ASP A 644 -14.15 0.92 0.35
CA ASP A 644 -15.42 1.57 0.70
C ASP A 644 -15.73 1.40 2.19
N VAL A 645 -15.48 0.19 2.73
CA VAL A 645 -15.66 -0.10 4.17
C VAL A 645 -14.64 0.69 5.01
N LEU A 646 -13.42 0.85 4.52
CA LEU A 646 -12.40 1.68 5.17
C LEU A 646 -12.84 3.15 5.26
N LYS A 647 -13.43 3.67 4.19
CA LYS A 647 -13.98 5.04 4.17
C LYS A 647 -15.12 5.19 5.16
N GLU A 648 -16.09 4.26 5.17
CA GLU A 648 -17.18 4.22 6.14
C GLU A 648 -16.64 4.19 7.58
N ALA A 649 -15.63 3.39 7.86
CA ALA A 649 -14.99 3.30 9.17
C ALA A 649 -14.32 4.63 9.58
N SER A 650 -13.64 5.31 8.66
CA SER A 650 -13.02 6.60 8.92
C SER A 650 -14.03 7.69 9.23
N GLU A 651 -15.11 7.78 8.43
CA GLU A 651 -16.20 8.74 8.62
C GLU A 651 -16.90 8.54 9.98
N MET A 652 -17.15 7.28 10.36
CA MET A 652 -17.75 6.97 11.65
C MET A 652 -16.81 7.31 12.84
N VAL A 653 -15.52 7.08 12.70
CA VAL A 653 -14.56 7.50 13.74
C VAL A 653 -14.62 9.00 13.96
N ASP A 654 -14.74 9.79 12.88
CA ASP A 654 -14.88 11.23 12.99
C ASP A 654 -16.17 11.62 13.72
N GLU A 655 -17.32 11.04 13.32
CA GLU A 655 -18.61 11.28 14.00
C GLU A 655 -18.55 10.96 15.50
N VAL A 656 -18.01 9.80 15.85
CA VAL A 656 -17.92 9.37 17.27
C VAL A 656 -17.00 10.28 18.07
N LEU A 657 -15.85 10.66 17.52
CA LEU A 657 -14.88 11.51 18.23
C LEU A 657 -15.28 13.00 18.25
N GLU A 658 -16.12 13.46 17.32
CA GLU A 658 -16.72 14.79 17.39
C GLU A 658 -17.82 14.87 18.45
N ALA A 659 -18.67 13.83 18.52
CA ALA A 659 -19.76 13.78 19.49
C ALA A 659 -19.26 13.51 20.93
N ASP A 660 -18.27 12.62 21.10
CA ASP A 660 -17.72 12.20 22.41
C ASP A 660 -16.19 12.02 22.33
N PRO A 661 -15.41 13.11 22.36
CA PRO A 661 -13.96 13.06 22.19
C PRO A 661 -13.21 12.20 23.22
N ALA A 662 -13.80 12.02 24.41
CA ALA A 662 -13.20 11.27 25.52
C ALA A 662 -13.80 9.86 25.71
N LEU A 663 -14.78 9.47 24.86
CA LEU A 663 -15.54 8.22 24.97
C LEU A 663 -16.12 8.00 26.38
N CYS A 664 -16.73 9.06 26.94
CA CYS A 664 -17.24 9.06 28.30
C CYS A 664 -18.75 8.81 28.41
N THR A 665 -19.48 8.88 27.29
CA THR A 665 -20.91 8.59 27.27
C THR A 665 -21.19 7.12 27.62
N PRO A 666 -22.35 6.80 28.20
CA PRO A 666 -22.70 5.42 28.54
C PRO A 666 -22.66 4.48 27.34
N GLU A 667 -23.07 4.96 26.15
CA GLU A 667 -23.09 4.23 24.89
C GLU A 667 -21.69 3.82 24.43
N ASN A 668 -20.70 4.69 24.64
CA ASN A 668 -19.31 4.48 24.21
C ASN A 668 -18.43 3.77 25.26
N ARG A 669 -18.99 3.37 26.40
CA ARG A 669 -18.22 2.77 27.50
C ARG A 669 -17.50 1.48 27.13
N ILE A 670 -18.15 0.63 26.31
CA ILE A 670 -17.59 -0.63 25.84
C ILE A 670 -16.48 -0.34 24.82
N LEU A 671 -16.71 0.62 23.90
CA LEU A 671 -15.73 1.08 22.94
C LEU A 671 -14.48 1.64 23.64
N LYS A 672 -14.64 2.46 24.68
CA LYS A 672 -13.51 2.97 25.48
C LYS A 672 -12.66 1.85 26.05
N LYS A 673 -13.29 0.82 26.65
CA LYS A 673 -12.56 -0.34 27.17
C LYS A 673 -11.76 -1.05 26.08
N LYS A 674 -12.36 -1.24 24.90
CA LYS A 674 -11.67 -1.81 23.72
C LYS A 674 -10.48 -0.96 23.29
N MET A 675 -10.61 0.36 23.28
CA MET A 675 -9.52 1.27 22.94
C MET A 675 -8.38 1.25 23.96
N ASP A 676 -8.69 1.17 25.23
CA ASP A 676 -7.67 1.05 26.28
C ASP A 676 -6.93 -0.31 26.24
N GLU A 677 -7.61 -1.38 25.82
CA GLU A 677 -7.00 -2.69 25.55
C GLU A 677 -6.09 -2.64 24.30
N PHE A 678 -6.59 -2.08 23.20
CA PHE A 678 -5.84 -1.88 21.96
C PHE A 678 -4.57 -1.04 22.17
N ALA A 679 -4.66 0.05 22.92
CA ALA A 679 -3.52 0.88 23.28
C ALA A 679 -2.44 0.12 24.06
N LYS A 680 -2.84 -0.75 24.99
CA LYS A 680 -1.90 -1.60 25.74
C LYS A 680 -1.20 -2.64 24.86
N GLU A 681 -1.89 -3.21 23.90
CA GLU A 681 -1.31 -4.17 22.96
C GLU A 681 -0.35 -3.51 21.99
N GLN A 682 -0.72 -2.35 21.43
CA GLN A 682 0.14 -1.55 20.55
C GLN A 682 1.42 -1.10 21.27
N LEU A 683 1.32 -0.60 22.51
CA LEU A 683 2.49 -0.23 23.32
C LEU A 683 3.43 -1.41 23.58
N LYS A 684 2.89 -2.62 23.78
CA LYS A 684 3.71 -3.84 23.93
C LYS A 684 4.46 -4.21 22.64
N ARG A 685 3.86 -3.94 21.47
CA ARG A 685 4.49 -4.19 20.16
C ARG A 685 5.54 -3.14 19.79
N MET A 686 5.38 -1.89 20.23
CA MET A 686 6.30 -0.79 19.93
C MET A 686 7.54 -0.74 20.86
N ASN A 687 7.53 -1.46 21.99
CA ASN A 687 8.65 -1.54 22.94
C ASN A 687 9.59 -2.72 22.68
N LEU A 688 9.62 -3.25 21.49
CA LEU A 688 10.57 -4.27 21.04
C LEU A 688 11.63 -3.69 20.13
#